data_8b16db0da254a0824c22e38ed532f972
#
_entry.id   8b16db0da254a0824c22e38ed532f972
#
_cell.length_a   1.000
_cell.length_b   1.000
_cell.length_c   1.000
_cell.angle_alpha   90.00
_cell.angle_beta   90.00
_cell.angle_gamma   90.00
#
_symmetry.space_group_name_H-M   'P 1'
#
loop_
_entity.id
_entity.type
_entity.pdbx_description
1 polymer ?
#
loop_
_entity_poly.entity_id
_entity_poly.type
_entity_poly.pdbx_seq_one_letter_code
_entity_poly.pdbx_strand_id
1 'polypeptide(L)'
;MSEKQETYTLPVKGMTCAACAVSIEKTLKKLEGVDSAQVNYATNTVLVALSGGVKLPQLKKAVKKSGYDLLLDKTGIDSKDSELKGLERHLYLALPLTVVIVVLSMFVGPFEYKNFVLLLLTLPVLFWSGLRFYKSAISQLSRLSVNMDTLIATGTGAAFLFSLVVTLFPTLLTDQGQTAHVYYESAAVIVSFILLGKYLEERAKSKTSSAIEKLYSLNVNTVTRLTNGNQETVKIEEVVIGDLLLVKAGDRIPVDGVLVEGESTIDESMLSGEAIPVEKLVGDFVKAGTVNLRSSLQVRAEKLGAATVLGQIIKMVSEAMGSKAPAQKLADKIASVFVPIVLALALTTFCTWYFLVPDASLTLAFVNTFNVLIIACPCALGLAIPTALMVGIGKAASKGILIKNAIGLEKAKQIKKLFLDKTGTISKGKLEVTDSKLFFPDDEKLELLSILNGLESSSSHPIASAIVDHLNQEYRLFPFQIAQVDTLPGVGLFAKIEDVRYEVSGMETSRIQRLSKEQVSLVKSFQEKGLSIVLFWKNEELKGCFGLKDTLKSNSRNIVSALQRKGISIEILSGDHEAAVASVAYEVGIDEYRSGLLPADKARIIAEAQKLGAVGFAGDGINDAPALVKADLSIAMSTGTDIAIESADVTVMAGDLSKIGELIRISGQTVRTMNQNLFWAFIYNVIAIPIAAGVLIP
;
A
#
# COMPACT_ATOMS: atom_id res chain seq x y z
N MET A 1 5.42 -28.09 -12.20
CA MET A 1 4.44 -27.10 -12.73
C MET A 1 3.82 -26.44 -11.49
N SER A 2 4.25 -25.24 -11.08
CA SER A 2 3.61 -24.52 -9.99
C SER A 2 2.26 -24.03 -10.51
N GLU A 3 1.16 -24.51 -9.93
CA GLU A 3 -0.17 -23.99 -10.19
C GLU A 3 -0.16 -22.48 -9.89
N LYS A 4 -0.58 -21.69 -10.86
CA LYS A 4 -0.63 -20.23 -10.78
C LYS A 4 -1.63 -19.86 -9.70
N GLN A 5 -1.17 -19.38 -8.57
CA GLN A 5 -2.00 -18.92 -7.46
C GLN A 5 -2.73 -17.64 -7.93
N GLU A 6 -4.04 -17.71 -8.06
CA GLU A 6 -4.86 -16.58 -8.47
C GLU A 6 -5.39 -15.84 -7.25
N THR A 7 -5.15 -14.53 -7.18
CA THR A 7 -5.61 -13.69 -6.08
C THR A 7 -6.72 -12.77 -6.55
N TYR A 8 -7.86 -12.77 -5.83
CA TYR A 8 -9.02 -11.94 -6.12
C TYR A 8 -9.35 -11.02 -4.96
N THR A 9 -9.60 -9.74 -5.26
CA THR A 9 -10.18 -8.78 -4.31
C THR A 9 -11.63 -8.55 -4.68
N LEU A 10 -12.56 -9.01 -3.84
CA LEU A 10 -13.99 -8.98 -4.13
C LEU A 10 -14.74 -8.17 -3.06
N PRO A 11 -15.71 -7.30 -3.45
CA PRO A 11 -16.55 -6.58 -2.50
C PRO A 11 -17.51 -7.52 -1.76
N VAL A 12 -17.68 -7.26 -0.46
CA VAL A 12 -18.59 -8.01 0.42
C VAL A 12 -19.66 -7.07 0.97
N LYS A 13 -20.93 -7.47 0.84
CA LYS A 13 -22.08 -6.72 1.34
C LYS A 13 -22.67 -7.37 2.60
N GLY A 14 -23.14 -6.52 3.54
CA GLY A 14 -23.86 -6.97 4.73
C GLY A 14 -22.98 -7.10 5.97
N MET A 15 -21.72 -6.71 5.95
CA MET A 15 -20.86 -6.65 7.15
C MET A 15 -21.23 -5.45 8.01
N THR A 16 -21.51 -5.68 9.29
CA THR A 16 -21.87 -4.63 10.25
C THR A 16 -20.80 -4.38 11.32
N CYS A 17 -19.85 -5.32 11.48
CA CYS A 17 -18.79 -5.21 12.48
C CYS A 17 -17.57 -6.08 12.12
N ALA A 18 -16.45 -5.90 12.82
CA ALA A 18 -15.23 -6.69 12.63
C ALA A 18 -15.43 -8.20 12.86
N ALA A 19 -16.33 -8.60 13.77
CA ALA A 19 -16.65 -9.99 13.98
C ALA A 19 -17.29 -10.66 12.75
N CYS A 20 -18.03 -9.90 11.94
CA CYS A 20 -18.58 -10.38 10.67
C CYS A 20 -17.45 -10.74 9.68
N ALA A 21 -16.40 -9.91 9.61
CA ALA A 21 -15.23 -10.17 8.77
C ALA A 21 -14.54 -11.48 9.17
N VAL A 22 -14.35 -11.73 10.46
CA VAL A 22 -13.76 -12.98 10.99
C VAL A 22 -14.63 -14.19 10.63
N SER A 23 -15.96 -14.06 10.70
CA SER A 23 -16.91 -15.12 10.34
C SER A 23 -16.81 -15.52 8.87
N ILE A 24 -16.70 -14.51 7.97
CA ILE A 24 -16.55 -14.72 6.53
C ILE A 24 -15.21 -15.40 6.24
N GLU A 25 -14.12 -14.94 6.87
CA GLU A 25 -12.78 -15.57 6.72
C GLU A 25 -12.79 -17.04 7.09
N LYS A 26 -13.40 -17.37 8.25
CA LYS A 26 -13.54 -18.76 8.70
C LYS A 26 -14.35 -19.61 7.72
N THR A 27 -15.39 -19.04 7.12
CA THR A 27 -16.22 -19.73 6.14
C THR A 27 -15.47 -20.01 4.84
N LEU A 28 -14.73 -19.02 4.34
CA LEU A 28 -13.98 -19.17 3.09
C LEU A 28 -12.78 -20.12 3.27
N LYS A 29 -12.05 -20.05 4.37
CA LYS A 29 -10.92 -20.95 4.67
C LYS A 29 -11.31 -22.42 4.85
N LYS A 30 -12.60 -22.73 5.04
CA LYS A 30 -13.10 -24.11 5.09
C LYS A 30 -13.34 -24.74 3.73
N LEU A 31 -13.28 -23.95 2.65
CA LEU A 31 -13.46 -24.45 1.29
C LEU A 31 -12.14 -25.03 0.78
N GLU A 32 -12.20 -26.25 0.27
CA GLU A 32 -11.07 -26.87 -0.44
C GLU A 32 -10.68 -26.01 -1.63
N GLY A 33 -9.37 -25.72 -1.80
CA GLY A 33 -8.84 -24.86 -2.86
C GLY A 33 -8.82 -23.37 -2.54
N VAL A 34 -9.11 -22.97 -1.30
CA VAL A 34 -8.86 -21.62 -0.78
C VAL A 34 -7.62 -21.65 0.10
N ASP A 35 -6.51 -21.12 -0.39
CA ASP A 35 -5.24 -21.08 0.36
C ASP A 35 -5.27 -20.03 1.46
N SER A 36 -5.79 -18.87 1.14
CA SER A 36 -5.96 -17.80 2.13
C SER A 36 -7.19 -16.96 1.83
N ALA A 37 -7.81 -16.45 2.90
CA ALA A 37 -8.87 -15.47 2.82
C ALA A 37 -8.65 -14.43 3.91
N GLN A 38 -8.60 -13.15 3.54
CA GLN A 38 -8.48 -12.00 4.44
C GLN A 38 -9.61 -11.01 4.13
N VAL A 39 -10.44 -10.73 5.13
CA VAL A 39 -11.58 -9.81 4.99
C VAL A 39 -11.25 -8.50 5.67
N ASN A 40 -11.30 -7.42 4.92
CA ASN A 40 -11.12 -6.08 5.45
C ASN A 40 -12.48 -5.41 5.62
N TYR A 41 -12.87 -5.20 6.88
CA TYR A 41 -14.14 -4.56 7.24
C TYR A 41 -14.20 -3.08 6.83
N ALA A 42 -13.07 -2.36 6.83
CA ALA A 42 -13.06 -0.94 6.51
C ALA A 42 -13.25 -0.66 5.01
N THR A 43 -12.72 -1.55 4.14
CA THR A 43 -12.91 -1.46 2.69
C THR A 43 -14.15 -2.21 2.20
N ASN A 44 -14.76 -3.03 3.06
CA ASN A 44 -15.81 -4.00 2.72
C ASN A 44 -15.37 -4.96 1.61
N THR A 45 -14.12 -5.45 1.64
CA THR A 45 -13.57 -6.36 0.63
C THR A 45 -13.00 -7.62 1.26
N VAL A 46 -12.96 -8.69 0.47
CA VAL A 46 -12.22 -9.92 0.78
C VAL A 46 -11.11 -10.12 -0.24
N LEU A 47 -9.90 -10.36 0.24
CA LEU A 47 -8.76 -10.82 -0.54
C LEU A 47 -8.69 -12.34 -0.41
N VAL A 48 -8.87 -13.08 -1.51
CA VAL A 48 -8.86 -14.54 -1.54
C VAL A 48 -7.79 -15.02 -2.51
N ALA A 49 -6.90 -15.89 -2.01
CA ALA A 49 -5.95 -16.62 -2.84
C ALA A 49 -6.49 -18.04 -3.08
N LEU A 50 -6.57 -18.43 -4.33
CA LEU A 50 -7.11 -19.71 -4.77
C LEU A 50 -6.00 -20.56 -5.39
N SER A 51 -5.98 -21.84 -5.00
CA SER A 51 -5.23 -22.91 -5.66
C SER A 51 -6.20 -23.94 -6.23
N GLY A 52 -6.12 -24.17 -7.53
CA GLY A 52 -6.75 -25.32 -8.21
C GLY A 52 -8.27 -25.47 -8.09
N GLY A 53 -9.03 -24.93 -9.06
CA GLY A 53 -10.37 -25.45 -9.40
C GLY A 53 -11.58 -24.81 -8.72
N VAL A 54 -11.42 -23.95 -7.70
CA VAL A 54 -12.55 -23.25 -7.06
C VAL A 54 -13.01 -22.09 -7.94
N LYS A 55 -14.30 -22.11 -8.32
CA LYS A 55 -14.89 -21.04 -9.11
C LYS A 55 -15.52 -19.98 -8.23
N LEU A 56 -15.42 -18.70 -8.62
CA LEU A 56 -16.00 -17.54 -7.91
C LEU A 56 -17.46 -17.72 -7.47
N PRO A 57 -18.38 -18.38 -8.24
CA PRO A 57 -19.73 -18.67 -7.79
C PRO A 57 -19.82 -19.56 -6.54
N GLN A 58 -18.84 -20.43 -6.30
CA GLN A 58 -18.79 -21.27 -5.09
C GLN A 58 -18.46 -20.45 -3.86
N LEU A 59 -17.52 -19.50 -3.96
CA LEU A 59 -17.23 -18.52 -2.91
C LEU A 59 -18.47 -17.68 -2.57
N LYS A 60 -19.17 -17.18 -3.58
CA LYS A 60 -20.42 -16.43 -3.40
C LYS A 60 -21.48 -17.27 -2.66
N LYS A 61 -21.66 -18.53 -3.04
CA LYS A 61 -22.61 -19.44 -2.38
C LYS A 61 -22.26 -19.70 -0.92
N ALA A 62 -20.97 -19.85 -0.59
CA ALA A 62 -20.51 -20.05 0.78
C ALA A 62 -20.70 -18.80 1.64
N VAL A 63 -20.33 -17.62 1.12
CA VAL A 63 -20.53 -16.34 1.81
C VAL A 63 -22.02 -16.04 1.98
N LYS A 64 -22.86 -16.35 1.00
CA LYS A 64 -24.32 -16.18 1.10
C LYS A 64 -24.92 -17.10 2.17
N LYS A 65 -24.43 -18.34 2.31
CA LYS A 65 -24.82 -19.23 3.41
C LYS A 65 -24.43 -18.66 4.78
N SER A 66 -23.41 -17.80 4.86
CA SER A 66 -23.00 -17.11 6.09
C SER A 66 -23.79 -15.83 6.38
N GLY A 67 -24.80 -15.48 5.55
CA GLY A 67 -25.66 -14.31 5.73
C GLY A 67 -25.10 -13.02 5.13
N TYR A 68 -24.04 -13.13 4.33
CA TYR A 68 -23.40 -12.01 3.63
C TYR A 68 -23.49 -12.23 2.13
N ASP A 69 -23.23 -11.21 1.32
CA ASP A 69 -23.23 -11.37 -0.14
C ASP A 69 -21.88 -10.96 -0.71
N LEU A 70 -21.38 -11.74 -1.69
CA LEU A 70 -20.15 -11.49 -2.41
C LEU A 70 -20.49 -10.97 -3.80
N LEU A 71 -20.05 -9.74 -4.11
CA LEU A 71 -20.26 -9.14 -5.40
C LEU A 71 -19.16 -9.58 -6.35
N LEU A 72 -19.51 -10.19 -7.48
CA LEU A 72 -18.56 -10.69 -8.47
C LEU A 72 -18.21 -9.63 -9.52
N ASP A 73 -19.02 -8.58 -9.65
CA ASP A 73 -18.80 -7.48 -10.58
C ASP A 73 -17.93 -6.38 -9.94
N LYS A 74 -16.99 -5.85 -10.72
CA LYS A 74 -16.01 -4.83 -10.27
C LYS A 74 -16.62 -3.44 -9.99
N THR A 75 -17.90 -3.24 -10.20
CA THR A 75 -18.64 -1.97 -10.01
C THR A 75 -18.97 -1.66 -8.53
N GLY A 76 -18.07 -2.00 -7.60
CA GLY A 76 -18.26 -1.80 -6.16
C GLY A 76 -18.36 -0.33 -5.70
N ILE A 77 -18.10 0.64 -6.56
CA ILE A 77 -18.17 2.08 -6.21
C ILE A 77 -19.62 2.54 -6.05
N ASP A 78 -20.52 2.12 -6.94
CA ASP A 78 -21.94 2.50 -6.88
C ASP A 78 -22.69 1.90 -5.67
N SER A 79 -22.18 0.80 -5.10
CA SER A 79 -22.81 0.16 -3.94
C SER A 79 -22.57 0.92 -2.62
N LYS A 80 -21.47 1.66 -2.46
CA LYS A 80 -21.15 2.42 -1.24
C LYS A 80 -22.05 3.64 -1.08
N ASP A 81 -22.28 4.38 -2.15
CA ASP A 81 -23.19 5.53 -2.13
C ASP A 81 -24.63 5.13 -1.83
N SER A 82 -25.06 3.96 -2.30
CA SER A 82 -26.39 3.44 -2.02
C SER A 82 -26.58 3.04 -0.56
N GLU A 83 -25.55 2.50 0.09
CA GLU A 83 -25.58 2.11 1.50
C GLU A 83 -25.60 3.34 2.42
N LEU A 84 -24.78 4.36 2.11
CA LEU A 84 -24.76 5.62 2.85
C LEU A 84 -26.12 6.34 2.77
N LYS A 85 -26.69 6.46 1.58
CA LYS A 85 -28.05 7.03 1.36
C LYS A 85 -29.13 6.24 2.07
N GLY A 86 -28.99 4.91 2.14
CA GLY A 86 -29.90 4.06 2.90
C GLY A 86 -29.86 4.36 4.41
N LEU A 87 -28.67 4.47 5.00
CA LEU A 87 -28.48 4.84 6.40
C LEU A 87 -29.01 6.23 6.70
N GLU A 88 -28.73 7.18 5.83
CA GLU A 88 -29.20 8.56 5.93
C GLU A 88 -30.73 8.65 5.99
N ARG A 89 -31.43 7.91 5.13
CA ARG A 89 -32.90 7.85 5.11
C ARG A 89 -33.47 7.27 6.43
N HIS A 90 -32.87 6.22 6.97
CA HIS A 90 -33.28 5.65 8.25
C HIS A 90 -33.03 6.62 9.41
N LEU A 91 -31.92 7.35 9.38
CA LEU A 91 -31.56 8.34 10.40
C LEU A 91 -32.48 9.54 10.39
N TYR A 92 -32.84 10.08 9.21
CA TYR A 92 -33.77 11.20 9.07
C TYR A 92 -35.17 10.90 9.61
N LEU A 93 -35.59 9.64 9.64
CA LEU A 93 -36.85 9.26 10.30
C LEU A 93 -36.65 9.03 11.80
N ALA A 94 -35.60 8.27 12.19
CA ALA A 94 -35.43 7.85 13.56
C ALA A 94 -35.14 9.01 14.53
N LEU A 95 -34.28 9.96 14.13
CA LEU A 95 -33.82 11.05 15.00
C LEU A 95 -34.96 11.99 15.44
N PRO A 96 -35.79 12.54 14.54
CA PRO A 96 -36.90 13.42 14.92
C PRO A 96 -37.93 12.69 15.79
N LEU A 97 -38.29 11.46 15.43
CA LEU A 97 -39.22 10.66 16.22
C LEU A 97 -38.68 10.40 17.63
N THR A 98 -37.41 10.07 17.75
CA THR A 98 -36.76 9.86 19.05
C THR A 98 -36.77 11.12 19.90
N VAL A 99 -36.49 12.29 19.32
CA VAL A 99 -36.59 13.57 20.04
C VAL A 99 -38.01 13.77 20.57
N VAL A 100 -39.02 13.55 19.76
CA VAL A 100 -40.44 13.66 20.18
C VAL A 100 -40.75 12.65 21.31
N ILE A 101 -40.32 11.39 21.19
CA ILE A 101 -40.51 10.36 22.23
C ILE A 101 -39.87 10.80 23.56
N VAL A 102 -38.62 11.30 23.53
CA VAL A 102 -37.91 11.75 24.74
C VAL A 102 -38.63 12.94 25.36
N VAL A 103 -39.03 13.93 24.56
CA VAL A 103 -39.75 15.12 25.06
C VAL A 103 -41.08 14.70 25.71
N LEU A 104 -41.86 13.84 25.07
CA LEU A 104 -43.10 13.32 25.60
C LEU A 104 -42.90 12.50 26.87
N SER A 105 -41.84 11.67 26.90
CA SER A 105 -41.56 10.82 28.07
C SER A 105 -41.11 11.63 29.27
N MET A 106 -40.17 12.57 29.11
CA MET A 106 -39.49 13.26 30.22
C MET A 106 -40.09 14.60 30.64
N PHE A 107 -40.64 15.36 29.70
CA PHE A 107 -41.06 16.74 29.92
C PHE A 107 -42.59 16.96 29.91
N VAL A 108 -43.34 16.00 29.39
CA VAL A 108 -44.81 16.06 29.39
C VAL A 108 -45.35 15.23 30.53
N GLY A 109 -46.19 15.85 31.38
CA GLY A 109 -46.80 15.16 32.51
C GLY A 109 -47.67 13.93 32.09
N PRO A 110 -48.15 13.14 33.03
CA PRO A 110 -48.97 11.97 32.73
C PRO A 110 -50.32 12.41 32.13
N PHE A 111 -50.72 11.75 31.01
CA PHE A 111 -52.05 11.82 30.42
C PHE A 111 -52.53 10.42 30.03
N GLU A 112 -53.86 10.28 29.90
CA GLU A 112 -54.54 8.97 29.85
C GLU A 112 -53.99 7.98 28.82
N TYR A 113 -53.48 8.46 27.66
CA TYR A 113 -52.97 7.60 26.57
C TYR A 113 -51.48 7.74 26.32
N LYS A 114 -50.69 8.31 27.26
CA LYS A 114 -49.25 8.61 27.09
C LYS A 114 -48.48 7.37 26.62
N ASN A 115 -48.63 6.24 27.26
CA ASN A 115 -47.90 5.01 26.95
C ASN A 115 -48.25 4.44 25.57
N PHE A 116 -49.50 4.59 25.12
CA PHE A 116 -49.92 4.19 23.78
C PHE A 116 -49.35 5.11 22.69
N VAL A 117 -49.27 6.39 22.94
CA VAL A 117 -48.61 7.35 22.02
C VAL A 117 -47.12 7.05 21.90
N LEU A 118 -46.42 6.80 23.04
CA LEU A 118 -45.02 6.42 23.03
C LEU A 118 -44.81 5.10 22.29
N LEU A 119 -45.67 4.11 22.51
CA LEU A 119 -45.63 2.82 21.77
C LEU A 119 -45.75 3.07 20.25
N LEU A 120 -46.76 3.83 19.80
CA LEU A 120 -46.99 4.08 18.39
C LEU A 120 -45.80 4.80 17.71
N LEU A 121 -45.20 5.77 18.38
CA LEU A 121 -44.03 6.51 17.86
C LEU A 121 -42.75 5.65 17.86
N THR A 122 -42.63 4.69 18.77
CA THR A 122 -41.46 3.82 18.88
C THR A 122 -41.46 2.71 17.82
N LEU A 123 -42.62 2.22 17.39
CA LEU A 123 -42.74 1.17 16.36
C LEU A 123 -41.95 1.47 15.07
N PRO A 124 -42.07 2.64 14.40
CA PRO A 124 -41.29 2.92 13.21
C PRO A 124 -39.78 3.05 13.48
N VAL A 125 -39.39 3.51 14.67
CA VAL A 125 -37.97 3.61 15.02
C VAL A 125 -37.37 2.20 15.15
N LEU A 126 -38.01 1.27 15.84
CA LEU A 126 -37.48 -0.09 16.05
C LEU A 126 -37.65 -0.98 14.82
N PHE A 127 -38.86 -1.05 14.25
CA PHE A 127 -39.22 -2.05 13.26
C PHE A 127 -39.03 -1.61 11.81
N TRP A 128 -38.76 -0.32 11.55
CA TRP A 128 -38.34 0.13 10.23
C TRP A 128 -36.89 0.60 10.21
N SER A 129 -36.52 1.53 11.07
CA SER A 129 -35.13 2.04 11.09
C SER A 129 -34.16 1.03 11.75
N GLY A 130 -34.58 0.35 12.82
CA GLY A 130 -33.81 -0.66 13.55
C GLY A 130 -33.89 -2.08 12.99
N LEU A 131 -34.74 -2.37 12.01
CA LEU A 131 -35.01 -3.72 11.49
C LEU A 131 -33.74 -4.47 11.06
N ARG A 132 -32.74 -3.76 10.58
CA ARG A 132 -31.45 -4.34 10.19
C ARG A 132 -30.75 -5.06 11.36
N PHE A 133 -30.82 -4.52 12.56
CA PHE A 133 -30.19 -5.09 13.76
C PHE A 133 -30.89 -6.39 14.16
N TYR A 134 -32.22 -6.40 14.13
CA TYR A 134 -33.00 -7.61 14.46
C TYR A 134 -32.80 -8.73 13.45
N LYS A 135 -32.78 -8.42 12.13
CA LYS A 135 -32.48 -9.41 11.09
C LYS A 135 -31.09 -10.00 11.23
N SER A 136 -30.10 -9.15 11.49
CA SER A 136 -28.72 -9.60 11.72
C SER A 136 -28.62 -10.47 12.96
N ALA A 137 -29.23 -10.05 14.07
CA ALA A 137 -29.24 -10.80 15.34
C ALA A 137 -29.85 -12.17 15.19
N ILE A 138 -31.02 -12.29 14.56
CA ILE A 138 -31.70 -13.60 14.34
C ILE A 138 -30.81 -14.49 13.46
N SER A 139 -30.23 -13.98 12.41
CA SER A 139 -29.32 -14.72 11.53
C SER A 139 -28.06 -15.20 12.25
N GLN A 140 -27.52 -14.46 13.21
CA GLN A 140 -26.36 -14.85 13.99
C GLN A 140 -26.71 -15.86 15.08
N LEU A 141 -27.84 -15.65 15.76
CA LEU A 141 -28.30 -16.54 16.82
C LEU A 141 -28.60 -17.96 16.30
N SER A 142 -29.17 -18.09 15.08
CA SER A 142 -29.37 -19.37 14.42
C SER A 142 -28.08 -20.17 14.16
N ARG A 143 -26.91 -19.54 14.33
CA ARG A 143 -25.57 -20.10 14.12
C ARG A 143 -24.76 -20.19 15.42
N LEU A 144 -25.39 -19.97 16.57
CA LEU A 144 -24.73 -19.93 17.89
C LEU A 144 -23.56 -18.93 17.92
N SER A 145 -23.64 -17.83 17.16
CA SER A 145 -22.68 -16.74 17.17
C SER A 145 -23.34 -15.47 17.68
N VAL A 146 -22.58 -14.64 18.37
CA VAL A 146 -23.03 -13.38 18.96
C VAL A 146 -22.21 -12.27 18.37
N ASN A 147 -22.89 -11.20 17.92
CA ASN A 147 -22.26 -9.99 17.42
C ASN A 147 -22.86 -8.75 18.09
N MET A 148 -22.40 -7.58 17.67
CA MET A 148 -22.90 -6.29 18.16
C MET A 148 -24.41 -6.14 17.92
N ASP A 149 -24.92 -6.54 16.76
CA ASP A 149 -26.34 -6.42 16.42
C ASP A 149 -27.21 -7.29 17.36
N THR A 150 -26.66 -8.44 17.82
CA THR A 150 -27.33 -9.30 18.80
C THR A 150 -27.50 -8.58 20.13
N LEU A 151 -26.47 -7.88 20.63
CA LEU A 151 -26.54 -7.11 21.86
C LEU A 151 -27.57 -5.99 21.77
N ILE A 152 -27.55 -5.24 20.65
CA ILE A 152 -28.50 -4.14 20.38
C ILE A 152 -29.94 -4.68 20.34
N ALA A 153 -30.17 -5.73 19.54
CA ALA A 153 -31.49 -6.31 19.37
C ALA A 153 -32.03 -6.89 20.68
N THR A 154 -31.17 -7.52 21.49
CA THR A 154 -31.57 -8.06 22.81
C THR A 154 -31.93 -6.94 23.78
N GLY A 155 -31.08 -5.90 23.90
CA GLY A 155 -31.30 -4.79 24.80
C GLY A 155 -32.56 -3.97 24.43
N THR A 156 -32.64 -3.52 23.17
CA THR A 156 -33.80 -2.71 22.71
C THR A 156 -35.08 -3.52 22.63
N GLY A 157 -35.01 -4.79 22.24
CA GLY A 157 -36.15 -5.70 22.23
C GLY A 157 -36.72 -5.97 23.61
N ALA A 158 -35.86 -6.21 24.61
CA ALA A 158 -36.29 -6.44 25.98
C ALA A 158 -36.90 -5.17 26.61
N ALA A 159 -36.28 -3.99 26.38
CA ALA A 159 -36.84 -2.71 26.84
C ALA A 159 -38.22 -2.44 26.21
N PHE A 160 -38.38 -2.74 24.92
CA PHE A 160 -39.66 -2.62 24.20
C PHE A 160 -40.69 -3.60 24.71
N LEU A 161 -40.35 -4.90 24.86
CA LEU A 161 -41.27 -5.93 25.36
C LEU A 161 -41.71 -5.65 26.77
N PHE A 162 -40.80 -5.26 27.67
CA PHE A 162 -41.13 -4.84 29.01
C PHE A 162 -42.14 -3.67 29.01
N SER A 163 -41.87 -2.62 28.25
CA SER A 163 -42.75 -1.45 28.13
C SER A 163 -44.10 -1.80 27.51
N LEU A 164 -44.13 -2.72 26.58
CA LEU A 164 -45.37 -3.24 25.98
C LEU A 164 -46.25 -3.97 27.03
N VAL A 165 -45.65 -4.84 27.86
CA VAL A 165 -46.34 -5.54 28.94
C VAL A 165 -46.91 -4.54 29.96
N VAL A 166 -46.10 -3.54 30.35
CA VAL A 166 -46.57 -2.46 31.26
C VAL A 166 -47.74 -1.67 30.65
N THR A 167 -47.70 -1.40 29.34
CA THR A 167 -48.74 -0.63 28.65
C THR A 167 -50.05 -1.39 28.49
N LEU A 168 -49.99 -2.72 28.20
CA LEU A 168 -51.17 -3.55 27.96
C LEU A 168 -51.76 -4.10 29.27
N PHE A 169 -50.91 -4.36 30.27
CA PHE A 169 -51.30 -4.99 31.54
C PHE A 169 -50.77 -4.19 32.74
N PRO A 170 -51.20 -2.96 32.96
CA PRO A 170 -50.67 -2.10 34.00
C PRO A 170 -50.89 -2.66 35.41
N THR A 171 -51.95 -3.45 35.62
CA THR A 171 -52.28 -4.04 36.90
C THR A 171 -51.30 -5.12 37.38
N LEU A 172 -50.57 -5.78 36.46
CA LEU A 172 -49.62 -6.83 36.85
C LEU A 172 -48.41 -6.32 37.65
N LEU A 173 -48.13 -5.03 37.60
CA LEU A 173 -46.95 -4.42 38.25
C LEU A 173 -47.34 -3.34 39.30
N THR A 174 -48.59 -2.85 39.28
CA THR A 174 -49.08 -1.88 40.28
C THR A 174 -49.41 -2.50 41.62
N ASP A 175 -49.67 -3.80 41.69
CA ASP A 175 -49.96 -4.52 42.97
C ASP A 175 -48.76 -4.58 43.94
N GLN A 176 -47.55 -4.18 43.50
CA GLN A 176 -46.33 -4.08 44.32
C GLN A 176 -45.98 -2.66 44.77
N GLY A 177 -46.87 -1.69 44.59
CA GLY A 177 -46.66 -0.29 45.05
C GLY A 177 -45.63 0.51 44.24
N GLN A 178 -45.19 0.03 43.10
CA GLN A 178 -44.25 0.74 42.21
C GLN A 178 -44.95 1.41 41.04
N THR A 179 -44.55 2.64 40.73
CA THR A 179 -45.00 3.32 39.50
C THR A 179 -44.37 2.58 38.29
N ALA A 180 -45.21 1.99 37.47
CA ALA A 180 -44.74 1.26 36.27
C ALA A 180 -44.17 2.22 35.22
N HIS A 181 -42.85 2.37 35.18
CA HIS A 181 -42.16 3.15 34.18
C HIS A 181 -42.01 2.36 32.85
N VAL A 182 -42.30 3.00 31.75
CA VAL A 182 -42.02 2.48 30.40
C VAL A 182 -40.64 2.95 29.91
N TYR A 183 -39.98 2.19 29.05
CA TYR A 183 -38.63 2.45 28.52
C TYR A 183 -38.63 2.59 26.97
N TYR A 184 -39.72 3.07 26.39
CA TYR A 184 -39.80 3.30 24.94
C TYR A 184 -38.79 4.31 24.46
N GLU A 185 -38.53 5.39 25.23
CA GLU A 185 -37.52 6.39 24.94
C GLU A 185 -36.13 5.79 24.92
N SER A 186 -35.81 4.91 25.87
CA SER A 186 -34.51 4.26 25.94
C SER A 186 -34.25 3.39 24.71
N ALA A 187 -35.25 2.58 24.28
CA ALA A 187 -35.14 1.74 23.08
C ALA A 187 -34.97 2.61 21.82
N ALA A 188 -35.74 3.70 21.68
CA ALA A 188 -35.64 4.59 20.55
C ALA A 188 -34.29 5.36 20.49
N VAL A 189 -33.82 5.88 21.63
CA VAL A 189 -32.56 6.58 21.77
C VAL A 189 -31.39 5.68 21.34
N ILE A 190 -31.36 4.43 21.85
CA ILE A 190 -30.31 3.47 21.53
C ILE A 190 -30.23 3.20 20.02
N VAL A 191 -31.36 2.87 19.39
CA VAL A 191 -31.41 2.62 17.94
C VAL A 191 -30.94 3.84 17.16
N SER A 192 -31.41 5.04 17.52
CA SER A 192 -31.06 6.29 16.82
C SER A 192 -29.61 6.66 16.97
N PHE A 193 -29.02 6.55 18.16
CA PHE A 193 -27.60 6.82 18.39
C PHE A 193 -26.69 5.81 17.68
N ILE A 194 -27.07 4.54 17.64
CA ILE A 194 -26.31 3.53 16.93
C ILE A 194 -26.39 3.74 15.42
N LEU A 195 -27.56 4.12 14.88
CA LEU A 195 -27.70 4.50 13.49
C LEU A 195 -26.86 5.73 13.14
N LEU A 196 -26.82 6.74 14.00
CA LEU A 196 -25.97 7.92 13.85
C LEU A 196 -24.48 7.51 13.87
N GLY A 197 -24.09 6.68 14.82
CA GLY A 197 -22.73 6.13 14.89
C GLY A 197 -22.34 5.39 13.61
N LYS A 198 -23.25 4.55 13.08
CA LYS A 198 -23.04 3.83 11.81
C LYS A 198 -22.96 4.76 10.59
N TYR A 199 -23.78 5.79 10.54
CA TYR A 199 -23.70 6.80 9.49
C TYR A 199 -22.37 7.54 9.51
N LEU A 200 -21.92 8.00 10.70
CA LEU A 200 -20.62 8.67 10.86
C LEU A 200 -19.45 7.73 10.50
N GLU A 201 -19.56 6.46 10.85
CA GLU A 201 -18.60 5.41 10.50
C GLU A 201 -18.48 5.24 8.98
N GLU A 202 -19.60 5.04 8.27
CA GLU A 202 -19.59 4.87 6.81
C GLU A 202 -19.13 6.14 6.07
N ARG A 203 -19.50 7.31 6.57
CA ARG A 203 -19.00 8.60 6.08
C ARG A 203 -17.49 8.76 6.26
N ALA A 204 -16.94 8.30 7.38
CA ALA A 204 -15.50 8.30 7.63
C ALA A 204 -14.77 7.32 6.69
N LYS A 205 -15.31 6.11 6.49
CA LYS A 205 -14.78 5.11 5.55
C LYS A 205 -14.74 5.64 4.11
N SER A 206 -15.80 6.32 3.65
CA SER A 206 -15.84 6.89 2.29
C SER A 206 -14.74 7.93 2.09
N LYS A 207 -14.52 8.81 3.06
CA LYS A 207 -13.44 9.82 2.99
C LYS A 207 -12.03 9.21 2.99
N THR A 208 -11.81 8.09 3.68
CA THR A 208 -10.49 7.42 3.70
C THR A 208 -10.16 6.68 2.42
N SER A 209 -11.14 6.34 1.60
CA SER A 209 -10.95 5.74 0.25
C SER A 209 -10.51 6.75 -0.82
N SER A 210 -10.52 8.07 -0.51
CA SER A 210 -10.23 9.13 -1.49
C SER A 210 -8.84 9.04 -2.15
N ALA A 211 -7.86 8.40 -1.52
CA ALA A 211 -6.52 8.21 -2.10
C ALA A 211 -6.56 7.24 -3.30
N ILE A 212 -7.33 6.16 -3.20
CA ILE A 212 -7.54 5.23 -4.33
C ILE A 212 -8.38 5.90 -5.41
N GLU A 213 -9.45 6.63 -5.03
CA GLU A 213 -10.29 7.34 -5.98
C GLU A 213 -9.50 8.34 -6.82
N LYS A 214 -8.51 9.03 -6.20
CA LYS A 214 -7.58 9.89 -6.93
C LYS A 214 -6.74 9.12 -7.94
N LEU A 215 -6.25 7.92 -7.62
CA LEU A 215 -5.52 7.08 -8.57
C LEU A 215 -6.43 6.60 -9.71
N TYR A 216 -7.67 6.20 -9.41
CA TYR A 216 -8.65 5.84 -10.45
C TYR A 216 -9.01 7.03 -11.34
N SER A 217 -9.07 8.26 -10.81
CA SER A 217 -9.35 9.46 -11.59
C SER A 217 -8.22 9.87 -12.55
N LEU A 218 -7.06 9.22 -12.47
CA LEU A 218 -5.98 9.37 -13.46
C LEU A 218 -6.27 8.60 -14.75
N ASN A 219 -7.15 7.61 -14.72
CA ASN A 219 -7.55 6.88 -15.92
C ASN A 219 -8.39 7.77 -16.85
N VAL A 220 -8.13 7.63 -18.13
CA VAL A 220 -8.84 8.33 -19.20
C VAL A 220 -9.94 7.41 -19.73
N ASN A 221 -11.14 7.91 -19.95
CA ASN A 221 -12.27 7.11 -20.44
C ASN A 221 -12.33 7.05 -21.97
N THR A 222 -11.90 8.12 -22.65
CA THR A 222 -11.93 8.25 -24.11
C THR A 222 -10.59 8.73 -24.63
N VAL A 223 -10.17 8.26 -25.78
CA VAL A 223 -8.89 8.59 -26.42
C VAL A 223 -9.08 8.90 -27.88
N THR A 224 -8.19 9.67 -28.47
CA THR A 224 -8.17 9.94 -29.92
C THR A 224 -7.20 8.95 -30.57
N ARG A 225 -7.75 8.01 -31.35
CA ARG A 225 -6.98 7.03 -32.14
C ARG A 225 -6.75 7.58 -33.54
N LEU A 226 -5.56 7.35 -34.08
CA LEU A 226 -5.17 7.67 -35.46
C LEU A 226 -5.24 6.42 -36.33
N THR A 227 -6.15 6.40 -37.31
CA THR A 227 -6.29 5.29 -38.25
C THR A 227 -6.23 5.84 -39.68
N ASN A 228 -5.18 5.47 -40.40
CA ASN A 228 -4.95 5.92 -41.79
C ASN A 228 -5.02 7.47 -41.96
N GLY A 229 -4.49 8.23 -40.99
CA GLY A 229 -4.46 9.68 -40.98
C GLY A 229 -5.75 10.35 -40.48
N ASN A 230 -6.82 9.60 -40.21
CA ASN A 230 -8.06 10.11 -39.63
C ASN A 230 -8.05 10.02 -38.11
N GLN A 231 -8.62 11.03 -37.43
CA GLN A 231 -8.77 11.04 -35.97
C GLN A 231 -10.17 10.51 -35.60
N GLU A 232 -10.19 9.48 -34.74
CA GLU A 232 -11.41 8.88 -34.22
C GLU A 232 -11.37 8.90 -32.68
N THR A 233 -12.43 9.38 -32.02
CA THR A 233 -12.55 9.28 -30.56
C THR A 233 -13.20 7.94 -30.19
N VAL A 234 -12.43 7.09 -29.50
CA VAL A 234 -12.87 5.76 -29.07
C VAL A 234 -12.82 5.65 -27.55
N LYS A 235 -13.51 4.67 -26.98
CA LYS A 235 -13.37 4.35 -25.57
C LYS A 235 -12.02 3.66 -25.33
N ILE A 236 -11.43 3.87 -24.15
CA ILE A 236 -10.14 3.25 -23.78
C ILE A 236 -10.20 1.70 -23.85
N GLU A 237 -11.39 1.11 -23.63
CA GLU A 237 -11.61 -0.34 -23.68
C GLU A 237 -11.53 -0.91 -25.11
N GLU A 238 -11.65 -0.06 -26.12
CA GLU A 238 -11.59 -0.43 -27.54
C GLU A 238 -10.17 -0.32 -28.14
N VAL A 239 -9.22 0.23 -27.36
CA VAL A 239 -7.82 0.37 -27.77
C VAL A 239 -7.12 -0.99 -27.71
N VAL A 240 -6.35 -1.30 -28.73
CA VAL A 240 -5.52 -2.52 -28.82
C VAL A 240 -4.04 -2.18 -28.85
N ILE A 241 -3.20 -3.15 -28.49
CA ILE A 241 -1.73 -3.00 -28.55
C ILE A 241 -1.33 -2.73 -29.99
N GLY A 242 -0.49 -1.71 -30.21
CA GLY A 242 -0.05 -1.23 -31.51
C GLY A 242 -0.84 -0.04 -32.06
N ASP A 243 -1.99 0.32 -31.48
CA ASP A 243 -2.74 1.50 -31.87
C ASP A 243 -1.92 2.76 -31.68
N LEU A 244 -2.06 3.71 -32.62
CA LEU A 244 -1.44 5.03 -32.55
C LEU A 244 -2.44 6.02 -31.95
N LEU A 245 -2.07 6.64 -30.83
CA LEU A 245 -2.93 7.53 -30.07
C LEU A 245 -2.38 8.95 -30.09
N LEU A 246 -3.27 9.92 -30.35
CA LEU A 246 -2.94 11.35 -30.29
C LEU A 246 -3.21 11.88 -28.87
N VAL A 247 -2.18 12.44 -28.22
CA VAL A 247 -2.24 13.07 -26.89
C VAL A 247 -1.90 14.54 -27.02
N LYS A 248 -2.87 15.42 -26.83
CA LYS A 248 -2.68 16.87 -26.95
C LYS A 248 -2.01 17.45 -25.69
N ALA A 249 -1.49 18.67 -25.80
CA ALA A 249 -1.00 19.40 -24.65
C ALA A 249 -2.13 19.61 -23.60
N GLY A 250 -1.85 19.33 -22.35
CA GLY A 250 -2.80 19.33 -21.24
C GLY A 250 -3.55 18.01 -21.02
N ASP A 251 -3.51 17.09 -21.99
CA ASP A 251 -4.15 15.79 -21.87
C ASP A 251 -3.32 14.81 -21.05
N ARG A 252 -4.01 13.83 -20.46
CA ARG A 252 -3.37 12.67 -19.81
C ARG A 252 -3.02 11.61 -20.82
N ILE A 253 -1.85 10.99 -20.65
CA ILE A 253 -1.44 9.82 -21.44
C ILE A 253 -2.34 8.66 -21.07
N PRO A 254 -3.05 8.04 -22.05
CA PRO A 254 -4.10 7.06 -21.76
C PRO A 254 -3.57 5.65 -21.48
N VAL A 255 -2.41 5.30 -22.04
CA VAL A 255 -1.82 3.95 -22.02
C VAL A 255 -0.31 4.04 -21.83
N ASP A 256 0.33 2.93 -21.45
CA ASP A 256 1.78 2.86 -21.53
C ASP A 256 2.19 2.57 -22.98
N GLY A 257 3.17 3.29 -23.46
CA GLY A 257 3.61 3.14 -24.86
C GLY A 257 4.89 3.91 -25.16
N VAL A 258 5.28 3.87 -26.46
CA VAL A 258 6.46 4.55 -26.97
C VAL A 258 6.04 5.76 -27.79
N LEU A 259 6.76 6.85 -27.62
CA LEU A 259 6.59 8.09 -28.38
C LEU A 259 7.09 7.86 -29.82
N VAL A 260 6.20 7.99 -30.80
CA VAL A 260 6.51 7.79 -32.23
C VAL A 260 6.75 9.08 -32.95
N GLU A 261 6.04 10.16 -32.56
CA GLU A 261 6.15 11.47 -33.17
C GLU A 261 5.90 12.57 -32.14
N GLY A 262 6.64 13.66 -32.25
CA GLY A 262 6.59 14.81 -31.36
C GLY A 262 7.64 14.74 -30.25
N GLU A 263 7.79 15.85 -29.54
CA GLU A 263 8.62 15.99 -28.33
C GLU A 263 7.85 16.82 -27.31
N SER A 264 7.91 16.48 -26.05
CA SER A 264 7.24 17.24 -25.00
C SER A 264 7.85 17.03 -23.63
N THR A 265 7.44 17.87 -22.70
CA THR A 265 7.72 17.71 -21.29
C THR A 265 6.50 17.04 -20.62
N ILE A 266 6.73 15.96 -19.87
CA ILE A 266 5.68 15.17 -19.24
C ILE A 266 5.77 15.29 -17.72
N ASP A 267 4.66 15.63 -17.07
CA ASP A 267 4.52 15.60 -15.62
C ASP A 267 4.21 14.17 -15.15
N GLU A 268 5.21 13.53 -14.57
CA GLU A 268 5.12 12.20 -13.95
C GLU A 268 4.90 12.24 -12.43
N SER A 269 4.71 13.43 -11.84
CA SER A 269 4.68 13.65 -10.38
C SER A 269 3.64 12.80 -9.64
N MET A 270 2.52 12.51 -10.29
CA MET A 270 1.44 11.70 -9.71
C MET A 270 1.83 10.21 -9.55
N LEU A 271 2.81 9.72 -10.30
CA LEU A 271 3.32 8.35 -10.22
C LEU A 271 4.64 8.27 -9.46
N SER A 272 5.60 9.14 -9.80
CA SER A 272 6.95 9.14 -9.21
C SER A 272 7.02 9.90 -7.88
N GLY A 273 6.14 10.87 -7.67
CA GLY A 273 6.19 11.81 -6.56
C GLY A 273 7.27 12.90 -6.73
N GLU A 274 7.89 12.99 -7.91
CA GLU A 274 8.87 14.04 -8.26
C GLU A 274 8.17 15.22 -8.94
N ALA A 275 8.45 16.42 -8.47
CA ALA A 275 7.77 17.63 -8.97
C ALA A 275 8.36 18.17 -10.29
N ILE A 276 9.52 17.69 -10.72
CA ILE A 276 10.20 18.17 -11.92
C ILE A 276 9.69 17.37 -13.13
N PRO A 277 9.07 18.03 -14.14
CA PRO A 277 8.64 17.34 -15.35
C PRO A 277 9.82 16.83 -16.17
N VAL A 278 9.63 15.72 -16.87
CA VAL A 278 10.65 15.02 -17.64
C VAL A 278 10.48 15.30 -19.14
N GLU A 279 11.56 15.68 -19.83
CA GLU A 279 11.54 15.80 -21.28
C GLU A 279 11.53 14.41 -21.93
N LYS A 280 10.70 14.25 -22.97
CA LYS A 280 10.52 13.01 -23.74
C LYS A 280 10.69 13.29 -25.22
N LEU A 281 11.51 12.45 -25.84
CA LEU A 281 11.84 12.48 -27.26
C LEU A 281 11.24 11.24 -27.96
N VAL A 282 11.24 11.25 -29.29
CA VAL A 282 10.85 10.10 -30.10
C VAL A 282 11.67 8.88 -29.71
N GLY A 283 11.01 7.77 -29.45
CA GLY A 283 11.59 6.52 -28.94
C GLY A 283 11.50 6.35 -27.43
N ASP A 284 11.21 7.41 -26.68
CA ASP A 284 11.05 7.31 -25.21
C ASP A 284 9.74 6.67 -24.80
N PHE A 285 9.81 5.95 -23.67
CA PHE A 285 8.65 5.32 -23.05
C PHE A 285 7.85 6.34 -22.23
N VAL A 286 6.52 6.32 -22.39
CA VAL A 286 5.57 7.16 -21.67
C VAL A 286 4.58 6.29 -20.89
N LYS A 287 4.11 6.78 -19.73
CA LYS A 287 3.31 6.03 -18.77
C LYS A 287 1.89 6.55 -18.70
N ALA A 288 0.92 5.66 -18.62
CA ALA A 288 -0.49 6.00 -18.42
C ALA A 288 -0.70 6.86 -17.16
N GLY A 289 -1.62 7.83 -17.26
CA GLY A 289 -1.99 8.72 -16.14
C GLY A 289 -1.10 9.94 -15.94
N THR A 290 0.06 10.03 -16.61
CA THR A 290 0.94 11.22 -16.63
C THR A 290 0.35 12.31 -17.53
N VAL A 291 0.78 13.56 -17.36
CA VAL A 291 0.21 14.71 -18.09
C VAL A 291 1.21 15.25 -19.10
N ASN A 292 0.77 15.35 -20.33
CA ASN A 292 1.53 16.00 -21.41
C ASN A 292 1.42 17.52 -21.31
N LEU A 293 2.55 18.25 -21.22
CA LEU A 293 2.51 19.69 -20.90
C LEU A 293 2.65 20.64 -22.10
N ARG A 294 3.35 20.28 -23.17
CA ARG A 294 3.77 21.25 -24.20
C ARG A 294 3.13 21.03 -25.57
N SER A 295 3.44 19.96 -26.24
CA SER A 295 3.09 19.74 -27.65
C SER A 295 2.23 18.49 -27.82
N SER A 296 1.57 18.34 -28.97
CA SER A 296 0.85 17.11 -29.30
C SER A 296 1.83 15.97 -29.58
N LEU A 297 1.52 14.80 -29.04
CA LEU A 297 2.32 13.60 -29.12
C LEU A 297 1.55 12.47 -29.81
N GLN A 298 2.23 11.64 -30.57
CA GLN A 298 1.70 10.39 -31.06
C GLN A 298 2.37 9.23 -30.30
N VAL A 299 1.56 8.48 -29.57
CA VAL A 299 1.99 7.39 -28.70
C VAL A 299 1.49 6.07 -29.27
N ARG A 300 2.39 5.10 -29.50
CA ARG A 300 2.04 3.72 -29.85
C ARG A 300 1.80 2.91 -28.57
N ALA A 301 0.61 2.37 -28.46
CA ALA A 301 0.19 1.58 -27.30
C ALA A 301 0.98 0.27 -27.17
N GLU A 302 1.59 0.02 -26.00
CA GLU A 302 2.32 -1.23 -25.69
C GLU A 302 1.68 -2.01 -24.54
N LYS A 303 1.19 -1.31 -23.50
CA LYS A 303 0.50 -1.95 -22.37
C LYS A 303 -0.84 -1.26 -22.11
N LEU A 304 -1.87 -2.03 -21.81
CA LEU A 304 -3.24 -1.56 -21.64
C LEU A 304 -3.82 -1.94 -20.27
N GLY A 305 -4.70 -1.12 -19.74
CA GLY A 305 -5.51 -1.41 -18.55
C GLY A 305 -4.69 -1.84 -17.34
N ALA A 306 -4.93 -3.05 -16.83
CA ALA A 306 -4.25 -3.58 -15.64
C ALA A 306 -2.75 -3.87 -15.85
N ALA A 307 -2.29 -3.97 -17.11
CA ALA A 307 -0.88 -4.19 -17.42
C ALA A 307 -0.07 -2.89 -17.46
N THR A 308 -0.71 -1.71 -17.47
CA THR A 308 -0.01 -0.41 -17.37
C THR A 308 0.62 -0.23 -16.00
N VAL A 309 1.65 0.62 -15.91
CA VAL A 309 2.27 0.99 -14.62
C VAL A 309 1.23 1.54 -13.64
N LEU A 310 0.34 2.42 -14.11
CA LEU A 310 -0.77 2.93 -13.29
C LEU A 310 -1.71 1.81 -12.82
N GLY A 311 -2.06 0.86 -13.71
CA GLY A 311 -2.90 -0.29 -13.37
C GLY A 311 -2.27 -1.18 -12.30
N GLN A 312 -0.97 -1.42 -12.38
CA GLN A 312 -0.20 -2.18 -11.39
C GLN A 312 -0.12 -1.44 -10.05
N ILE A 313 0.07 -0.12 -10.05
CA ILE A 313 0.05 0.72 -8.83
C ILE A 313 -1.32 0.62 -8.15
N ILE A 314 -2.42 0.79 -8.90
CA ILE A 314 -3.78 0.69 -8.38
C ILE A 314 -4.02 -0.70 -7.77
N LYS A 315 -3.57 -1.77 -8.44
CA LYS A 315 -3.67 -3.15 -7.94
C LYS A 315 -2.91 -3.32 -6.62
N MET A 316 -1.63 -2.91 -6.56
CA MET A 316 -0.82 -3.01 -5.33
C MET A 316 -1.42 -2.24 -4.16
N VAL A 317 -1.86 -1.01 -4.36
CA VAL A 317 -2.48 -0.19 -3.31
C VAL A 317 -3.79 -0.82 -2.83
N SER A 318 -4.60 -1.38 -3.74
CA SER A 318 -5.85 -2.07 -3.41
C SER A 318 -5.58 -3.35 -2.59
N GLU A 319 -4.59 -4.15 -2.97
CA GLU A 319 -4.18 -5.36 -2.25
C GLU A 319 -3.62 -5.01 -0.86
N ALA A 320 -2.78 -3.98 -0.77
CA ALA A 320 -2.25 -3.48 0.50
C ALA A 320 -3.35 -3.05 1.47
N MET A 321 -4.33 -2.29 0.97
CA MET A 321 -5.48 -1.85 1.76
C MET A 321 -6.41 -3.01 2.14
N GLY A 322 -6.46 -4.07 1.33
CA GLY A 322 -7.19 -5.31 1.61
C GLY A 322 -6.50 -6.19 2.66
N SER A 323 -5.19 -6.05 2.85
CA SER A 323 -4.40 -6.87 3.76
C SER A 323 -4.58 -6.47 5.23
N LYS A 324 -4.37 -7.42 6.16
CA LYS A 324 -4.46 -7.18 7.61
C LYS A 324 -3.09 -7.05 8.25
N ALA A 325 -2.86 -5.95 8.97
CA ALA A 325 -1.69 -5.79 9.82
C ALA A 325 -1.72 -6.74 11.03
N PRO A 326 -0.56 -7.11 11.60
CA PRO A 326 -0.47 -7.87 12.85
C PRO A 326 -1.30 -7.26 13.99
N ALA A 327 -1.23 -5.94 14.17
CA ALA A 327 -2.03 -5.23 15.17
C ALA A 327 -3.54 -5.41 14.96
N GLN A 328 -4.02 -5.46 13.72
CA GLN A 328 -5.43 -5.70 13.41
C GLN A 328 -5.85 -7.13 13.78
N LYS A 329 -5.00 -8.13 13.50
CA LYS A 329 -5.26 -9.53 13.91
C LYS A 329 -5.37 -9.65 15.42
N LEU A 330 -4.53 -8.92 16.16
CA LEU A 330 -4.58 -8.85 17.62
C LEU A 330 -5.91 -8.22 18.11
N ALA A 331 -6.30 -7.09 17.53
CA ALA A 331 -7.56 -6.41 17.86
C ALA A 331 -8.79 -7.31 17.58
N ASP A 332 -8.81 -8.03 16.47
CA ASP A 332 -9.87 -9.00 16.13
C ASP A 332 -9.93 -10.14 17.15
N LYS A 333 -8.78 -10.65 17.60
CA LYS A 333 -8.71 -11.68 18.65
C LYS A 333 -9.25 -11.15 19.98
N ILE A 334 -8.86 -9.95 20.38
CA ILE A 334 -9.36 -9.32 21.62
C ILE A 334 -10.88 -9.14 21.52
N ALA A 335 -11.40 -8.61 20.42
CA ALA A 335 -12.83 -8.44 20.19
C ALA A 335 -13.62 -9.76 20.31
N SER A 336 -13.06 -10.86 19.84
CA SER A 336 -13.71 -12.17 19.92
C SER A 336 -13.85 -12.73 21.34
N VAL A 337 -12.98 -12.32 22.26
CA VAL A 337 -13.01 -12.70 23.68
C VAL A 337 -13.85 -11.70 24.49
N PHE A 338 -13.85 -10.44 24.09
CA PHE A 338 -14.53 -9.36 24.80
C PHE A 338 -16.05 -9.56 24.89
N VAL A 339 -16.71 -9.98 23.81
CA VAL A 339 -18.17 -10.16 23.78
C VAL A 339 -18.66 -11.20 24.79
N PRO A 340 -18.09 -12.41 24.87
CA PRO A 340 -18.42 -13.36 25.94
C PRO A 340 -18.22 -12.81 27.36
N ILE A 341 -17.14 -12.05 27.60
CA ILE A 341 -16.88 -11.42 28.90
C ILE A 341 -17.97 -10.42 29.24
N VAL A 342 -18.38 -9.60 28.31
CA VAL A 342 -19.46 -8.61 28.50
C VAL A 342 -20.79 -9.30 28.85
N LEU A 343 -21.13 -10.39 28.16
CA LEU A 343 -22.32 -11.16 28.45
C LEU A 343 -22.29 -11.75 29.90
N ALA A 344 -21.14 -12.26 30.32
CA ALA A 344 -20.94 -12.73 31.67
C ALA A 344 -21.06 -11.58 32.71
N LEU A 345 -20.47 -10.42 32.43
CA LEU A 345 -20.59 -9.22 33.27
C LEU A 345 -22.04 -8.72 33.36
N ALA A 346 -22.76 -8.70 32.24
CA ALA A 346 -24.17 -8.32 32.22
C ALA A 346 -25.02 -9.27 33.06
N LEU A 347 -24.80 -10.59 32.95
CA LEU A 347 -25.48 -11.59 33.79
C LEU A 347 -25.12 -11.42 35.27
N THR A 348 -23.85 -11.20 35.58
CA THR A 348 -23.38 -10.92 36.95
C THR A 348 -24.04 -9.67 37.49
N THR A 349 -24.12 -8.60 36.71
CA THR A 349 -24.81 -7.36 37.09
C THR A 349 -26.26 -7.62 37.42
N PHE A 350 -26.97 -8.38 36.55
CA PHE A 350 -28.34 -8.75 36.81
C PHE A 350 -28.50 -9.51 38.16
N CYS A 351 -27.70 -10.56 38.34
CA CYS A 351 -27.76 -11.38 39.56
C CYS A 351 -27.41 -10.55 40.80
N THR A 352 -26.43 -9.67 40.74
CA THR A 352 -26.05 -8.81 41.87
C THR A 352 -27.22 -7.90 42.26
N TRP A 353 -27.80 -7.18 41.30
CA TRP A 353 -28.92 -6.27 41.59
C TRP A 353 -30.19 -7.01 42.05
N TYR A 354 -30.49 -8.20 41.48
CA TYR A 354 -31.70 -8.94 41.79
C TYR A 354 -31.63 -9.71 43.11
N PHE A 355 -30.46 -10.30 43.45
CA PHE A 355 -30.35 -11.18 44.60
C PHE A 355 -29.57 -10.59 45.79
N LEU A 356 -28.68 -9.64 45.56
CA LEU A 356 -27.75 -9.14 46.58
C LEU A 356 -28.05 -7.71 47.06
N VAL A 357 -28.75 -6.90 46.27
CA VAL A 357 -29.12 -5.54 46.71
C VAL A 357 -30.52 -5.58 47.36
N PRO A 358 -30.63 -5.28 48.65
CA PRO A 358 -31.93 -5.20 49.34
C PRO A 358 -32.82 -4.15 48.68
N ASP A 359 -34.13 -4.44 48.57
CA ASP A 359 -35.15 -3.56 47.97
C ASP A 359 -34.91 -3.09 46.52
N ALA A 360 -33.96 -3.73 45.81
CA ALA A 360 -33.76 -3.43 44.38
C ALA A 360 -34.93 -3.99 43.56
N SER A 361 -35.53 -3.15 42.76
CA SER A 361 -36.59 -3.59 41.84
C SER A 361 -36.03 -4.44 40.71
N LEU A 362 -36.83 -5.42 40.25
CA LEU A 362 -36.52 -6.19 39.03
C LEU A 362 -36.20 -5.23 37.85
N THR A 363 -36.87 -4.11 37.77
CA THR A 363 -36.67 -3.08 36.80
C THR A 363 -35.25 -2.50 36.85
N LEU A 364 -34.72 -2.22 38.04
CA LEU A 364 -33.38 -1.66 38.22
C LEU A 364 -32.29 -2.67 37.79
N ALA A 365 -32.52 -3.97 38.14
CA ALA A 365 -31.64 -5.06 37.70
C ALA A 365 -31.57 -5.15 36.14
N PHE A 366 -32.72 -5.06 35.46
CA PHE A 366 -32.76 -5.04 34.00
C PHE A 366 -32.10 -3.83 33.39
N VAL A 367 -32.38 -2.63 33.91
CA VAL A 367 -31.81 -1.36 33.40
C VAL A 367 -30.29 -1.37 33.45
N ASN A 368 -29.71 -1.74 34.59
CA ASN A 368 -28.26 -1.81 34.75
C ASN A 368 -27.63 -2.90 33.84
N THR A 369 -28.30 -4.02 33.68
CA THR A 369 -27.87 -5.08 32.75
C THR A 369 -27.86 -4.60 31.32
N PHE A 370 -28.92 -3.90 30.88
CA PHE A 370 -28.98 -3.36 29.52
C PHE A 370 -27.97 -2.24 29.30
N ASN A 371 -27.73 -1.39 30.29
CA ASN A 371 -26.72 -0.35 30.24
C ASN A 371 -25.33 -0.97 30.02
N VAL A 372 -24.99 -2.06 30.73
CA VAL A 372 -23.75 -2.81 30.52
C VAL A 372 -23.67 -3.35 29.11
N LEU A 373 -24.72 -4.01 28.60
CA LEU A 373 -24.73 -4.59 27.24
C LEU A 373 -24.54 -3.53 26.14
N ILE A 374 -25.13 -2.35 26.34
CA ILE A 374 -25.10 -1.26 25.35
C ILE A 374 -23.76 -0.54 25.36
N ILE A 375 -23.29 -0.14 26.55
CA ILE A 375 -22.05 0.65 26.68
C ILE A 375 -20.81 -0.16 26.31
N ALA A 376 -20.86 -1.46 26.47
CA ALA A 376 -19.74 -2.34 26.19
C ALA A 376 -19.52 -2.63 24.70
N CYS A 377 -20.29 -2.00 23.77
CA CYS A 377 -20.04 -2.16 22.36
C CYS A 377 -18.66 -1.61 21.96
N PRO A 378 -17.69 -2.43 21.52
CA PRO A 378 -16.39 -1.95 21.06
C PRO A 378 -16.46 -1.46 19.62
N CYS A 379 -17.43 -0.57 19.30
CA CYS A 379 -17.73 -0.16 17.94
C CYS A 379 -16.52 0.51 17.26
N ALA A 380 -15.74 1.31 18.00
CA ALA A 380 -14.55 1.99 17.51
C ALA A 380 -13.38 1.02 17.19
N LEU A 381 -13.31 -0.14 17.86
CA LEU A 381 -12.19 -1.08 17.72
C LEU A 381 -12.06 -1.62 16.31
N GLY A 382 -13.17 -1.90 15.64
CA GLY A 382 -13.17 -2.44 14.26
C GLY A 382 -12.61 -1.49 13.22
N LEU A 383 -12.61 -0.17 13.50
CA LEU A 383 -12.11 0.87 12.58
C LEU A 383 -10.76 1.46 13.01
N ALA A 384 -10.38 1.33 14.26
CA ALA A 384 -9.24 1.98 14.89
C ALA A 384 -7.92 1.78 14.09
N ILE A 385 -7.68 0.58 13.60
CA ILE A 385 -6.48 0.20 12.87
C ILE A 385 -6.65 0.37 11.36
N PRO A 386 -7.72 -0.16 10.71
CA PRO A 386 -7.84 -0.13 9.26
C PRO A 386 -7.88 1.29 8.70
N THR A 387 -8.55 2.23 9.35
CA THR A 387 -8.61 3.63 8.90
C THR A 387 -7.24 4.30 8.92
N ALA A 388 -6.46 4.10 9.99
CA ALA A 388 -5.10 4.62 10.09
C ALA A 388 -4.19 4.03 9.00
N LEU A 389 -4.30 2.71 8.75
CA LEU A 389 -3.55 2.03 7.69
C LEU A 389 -3.91 2.56 6.30
N MET A 390 -5.20 2.69 5.98
CA MET A 390 -5.64 3.19 4.68
C MET A 390 -5.09 4.60 4.39
N VAL A 391 -5.16 5.49 5.39
CA VAL A 391 -4.59 6.84 5.28
C VAL A 391 -3.08 6.79 5.12
N GLY A 392 -2.40 5.93 5.88
CA GLY A 392 -0.94 5.75 5.80
C GLY A 392 -0.49 5.22 4.44
N ILE A 393 -1.13 4.16 3.93
CA ILE A 393 -0.85 3.57 2.62
C ILE A 393 -1.15 4.57 1.50
N GLY A 394 -2.30 5.25 1.56
CA GLY A 394 -2.67 6.26 0.57
C GLY A 394 -1.70 7.44 0.53
N LYS A 395 -1.23 7.89 1.70
CA LYS A 395 -0.21 8.95 1.80
C LYS A 395 1.16 8.50 1.29
N ALA A 396 1.54 7.25 1.51
CA ALA A 396 2.77 6.68 0.96
C ALA A 396 2.68 6.61 -0.57
N ALA A 397 1.58 6.08 -1.10
CA ALA A 397 1.35 5.97 -2.54
C ALA A 397 1.39 7.34 -3.26
N SER A 398 0.77 8.39 -2.68
CA SER A 398 0.81 9.75 -3.24
C SER A 398 2.21 10.39 -3.27
N LYS A 399 3.21 9.74 -2.65
CA LYS A 399 4.61 10.14 -2.62
C LYS A 399 5.53 9.19 -3.40
N GLY A 400 4.97 8.31 -4.22
CA GLY A 400 5.72 7.33 -4.98
C GLY A 400 6.29 6.18 -4.14
N ILE A 401 5.73 5.94 -2.94
CA ILE A 401 6.10 4.82 -2.07
C ILE A 401 4.95 3.80 -2.10
N LEU A 402 5.13 2.73 -2.85
CA LEU A 402 4.12 1.69 -3.02
C LEU A 402 4.31 0.60 -1.97
N ILE A 403 3.31 0.38 -1.15
CA ILE A 403 3.32 -0.62 -0.09
C ILE A 403 2.49 -1.81 -0.56
N LYS A 404 3.08 -3.00 -0.58
CA LYS A 404 2.42 -4.24 -1.04
C LYS A 404 1.45 -4.81 -0.01
N ASN A 405 1.75 -4.63 1.28
CA ASN A 405 0.91 -5.15 2.36
C ASN A 405 1.04 -4.30 3.63
N ALA A 406 0.02 -4.36 4.49
CA ALA A 406 -0.02 -3.63 5.75
C ALA A 406 1.10 -4.03 6.74
N ILE A 407 1.66 -5.24 6.59
CA ILE A 407 2.76 -5.74 7.42
C ILE A 407 4.03 -4.93 7.17
N GLY A 408 4.34 -4.66 5.89
CA GLY A 408 5.50 -3.85 5.49
C GLY A 408 5.44 -2.44 6.09
N LEU A 409 4.25 -1.80 6.09
CA LEU A 409 4.10 -0.50 6.73
C LEU A 409 4.34 -0.54 8.24
N GLU A 410 3.82 -1.57 8.94
CA GLU A 410 4.02 -1.71 10.37
C GLU A 410 5.48 -2.01 10.74
N LYS A 411 6.14 -2.89 9.96
CA LYS A 411 7.55 -3.27 10.17
C LYS A 411 8.52 -2.11 9.92
N ALA A 412 8.22 -1.21 8.98
CA ALA A 412 9.10 -0.08 8.66
C ALA A 412 9.42 0.82 9.87
N LYS A 413 8.53 0.92 10.86
CA LYS A 413 8.80 1.62 12.13
C LYS A 413 9.78 0.86 13.03
N GLN A 414 9.86 -0.47 12.91
CA GLN A 414 10.59 -1.32 13.85
C GLN A 414 12.04 -1.51 13.48
N ILE A 415 12.46 -1.10 12.27
CA ILE A 415 13.79 -1.29 11.75
C ILE A 415 14.83 -0.58 12.61
N LYS A 416 15.86 -1.33 13.02
CA LYS A 416 17.03 -0.82 13.73
C LYS A 416 18.28 -0.84 12.86
N LYS A 417 18.37 -1.77 11.91
CA LYS A 417 19.47 -1.90 10.95
C LYS A 417 18.91 -1.93 9.53
N LEU A 418 19.52 -1.13 8.65
CA LEU A 418 19.18 -1.06 7.23
C LEU A 418 20.41 -1.42 6.42
N PHE A 419 20.30 -2.50 5.65
CA PHE A 419 21.29 -2.84 4.65
C PHE A 419 20.91 -2.17 3.32
N LEU A 420 21.90 -1.56 2.69
CA LEU A 420 21.76 -0.93 1.38
C LEU A 420 22.64 -1.67 0.37
N ASP A 421 22.04 -2.07 -0.76
CA ASP A 421 22.86 -2.42 -1.91
C ASP A 421 23.54 -1.16 -2.48
N LYS A 422 24.67 -1.32 -3.16
CA LYS A 422 25.38 -0.20 -3.79
C LYS A 422 24.71 0.20 -5.10
N THR A 423 24.65 -0.75 -6.03
CA THR A 423 24.33 -0.50 -7.44
C THR A 423 22.82 -0.23 -7.62
N GLY A 424 22.46 0.87 -8.29
CA GLY A 424 21.06 1.24 -8.49
C GLY A 424 20.32 1.71 -7.23
N THR A 425 20.92 1.54 -6.03
CA THR A 425 20.34 1.93 -4.73
C THR A 425 20.97 3.20 -4.18
N ILE A 426 22.23 3.17 -3.79
CA ILE A 426 22.99 4.36 -3.36
C ILE A 426 23.51 5.11 -4.58
N SER A 427 23.92 4.37 -5.61
CA SER A 427 24.36 4.89 -6.89
C SER A 427 23.23 4.91 -7.94
N LYS A 428 23.49 5.56 -9.06
CA LYS A 428 22.51 5.66 -10.16
C LYS A 428 22.33 4.33 -10.91
N GLY A 429 23.26 3.39 -10.78
CA GLY A 429 23.31 2.16 -11.57
C GLY A 429 23.71 2.40 -13.01
N LYS A 430 24.23 3.59 -13.31
CA LYS A 430 24.75 3.98 -14.63
C LYS A 430 26.21 4.39 -14.48
N LEU A 431 27.09 3.73 -15.23
CA LEU A 431 28.50 4.10 -15.27
C LEU A 431 28.64 5.45 -16.00
N GLU A 432 29.51 6.30 -15.46
CA GLU A 432 29.89 7.57 -16.08
C GLU A 432 31.42 7.64 -16.11
N VAL A 433 31.99 8.22 -17.16
CA VAL A 433 33.43 8.50 -17.23
C VAL A 433 33.70 9.72 -16.36
N THR A 434 34.45 9.51 -15.27
CA THR A 434 34.78 10.57 -14.29
C THR A 434 36.17 11.14 -14.51
N ASP A 435 37.09 10.32 -14.99
CA ASP A 435 38.45 10.70 -15.28
C ASP A 435 38.86 10.16 -16.66
N SER A 436 39.49 10.97 -17.48
CA SER A 436 40.04 10.53 -18.77
C SER A 436 41.41 11.16 -19.05
N LYS A 437 42.26 10.39 -19.69
CA LYS A 437 43.57 10.90 -20.18
C LYS A 437 43.82 10.35 -21.57
N LEU A 438 44.10 11.24 -22.48
CA LEU A 438 44.44 10.96 -23.88
C LEU A 438 45.96 11.11 -24.08
N PHE A 439 46.56 10.22 -24.89
CA PHE A 439 47.99 10.12 -25.15
C PHE A 439 48.30 10.29 -26.64
N PHE A 440 47.65 11.27 -27.29
CA PHE A 440 47.87 11.60 -28.68
C PHE A 440 47.81 13.10 -28.88
N PRO A 441 48.49 13.64 -29.93
CA PRO A 441 48.49 15.05 -30.23
C PRO A 441 47.10 15.52 -30.75
N ASP A 442 46.89 16.85 -30.73
CA ASP A 442 45.58 17.44 -31.02
C ASP A 442 45.15 17.24 -32.49
N ASP A 443 46.08 17.06 -33.42
CA ASP A 443 45.84 16.84 -34.85
C ASP A 443 45.22 15.44 -35.13
N GLU A 444 45.53 14.41 -34.35
CA GLU A 444 44.92 13.07 -34.46
C GLU A 444 43.65 12.90 -33.62
N LYS A 445 43.32 13.90 -32.77
CA LYS A 445 42.33 13.75 -31.71
C LYS A 445 40.93 13.40 -32.20
N LEU A 446 40.42 14.14 -33.17
CA LEU A 446 39.05 13.96 -33.67
C LEU A 446 38.90 12.63 -34.40
N GLU A 447 39.92 12.20 -35.15
CA GLU A 447 39.91 10.92 -35.85
C GLU A 447 39.88 9.76 -34.88
N LEU A 448 40.83 9.72 -33.91
CA LEU A 448 40.93 8.63 -32.95
C LEU A 448 39.73 8.54 -32.03
N LEU A 449 39.14 9.67 -31.60
CA LEU A 449 37.91 9.69 -30.80
C LEU A 449 36.68 9.26 -31.62
N SER A 450 36.65 9.59 -32.93
CA SER A 450 35.55 9.11 -33.82
C SER A 450 35.65 7.59 -34.02
N ILE A 451 36.85 7.02 -34.14
CA ILE A 451 37.06 5.57 -34.21
C ILE A 451 36.67 4.93 -32.90
N LEU A 452 37.07 5.46 -31.74
CA LEU A 452 36.68 4.95 -30.43
C LEU A 452 35.17 4.99 -30.28
N ASN A 453 34.52 6.09 -30.64
CA ASN A 453 33.07 6.21 -30.61
C ASN A 453 32.38 5.16 -31.52
N GLY A 454 32.89 4.93 -32.70
CA GLY A 454 32.40 3.90 -33.62
C GLY A 454 32.54 2.48 -33.08
N LEU A 455 33.69 2.15 -32.44
CA LEU A 455 33.92 0.88 -31.77
C LEU A 455 32.93 0.64 -30.64
N GLU A 456 32.80 1.58 -29.73
CA GLU A 456 31.93 1.44 -28.54
C GLU A 456 30.44 1.49 -28.92
N SER A 457 30.05 2.26 -29.96
CA SER A 457 28.67 2.29 -30.46
C SER A 457 28.18 0.94 -31.01
N SER A 458 29.10 0.02 -31.34
CA SER A 458 28.75 -1.33 -31.78
C SER A 458 28.47 -2.32 -30.66
N SER A 459 28.63 -1.90 -29.40
CA SER A 459 28.43 -2.72 -28.20
C SER A 459 27.26 -2.22 -27.36
N SER A 460 26.45 -3.17 -26.85
CA SER A 460 25.40 -2.88 -25.87
C SER A 460 25.89 -2.94 -24.40
N HIS A 461 27.20 -3.06 -24.20
CA HIS A 461 27.75 -3.13 -22.84
C HIS A 461 27.65 -1.77 -22.11
N PRO A 462 27.29 -1.72 -20.81
CA PRO A 462 27.16 -0.46 -20.06
C PRO A 462 28.41 0.43 -20.08
N ILE A 463 29.60 -0.15 -20.10
CA ILE A 463 30.88 0.54 -20.24
C ILE A 463 30.96 1.27 -21.58
N ALA A 464 30.54 0.60 -22.65
CA ALA A 464 30.56 1.17 -23.99
C ALA A 464 29.63 2.38 -24.10
N SER A 465 28.39 2.22 -23.59
CA SER A 465 27.42 3.33 -23.55
C SER A 465 27.95 4.54 -22.78
N ALA A 466 28.63 4.31 -21.64
CA ALA A 466 29.19 5.40 -20.84
C ALA A 466 30.31 6.16 -21.57
N ILE A 467 31.15 5.47 -22.33
CA ILE A 467 32.21 6.08 -23.14
C ILE A 467 31.57 6.86 -24.29
N VAL A 468 30.62 6.31 -25.02
CA VAL A 468 29.89 6.98 -26.10
C VAL A 468 29.21 8.25 -25.61
N ASP A 469 28.49 8.17 -24.49
CA ASP A 469 27.80 9.31 -23.87
C ASP A 469 28.82 10.44 -23.55
N HIS A 470 29.94 10.08 -22.91
CA HIS A 470 31.00 11.00 -22.55
C HIS A 470 31.61 11.69 -23.79
N LEU A 471 31.95 10.91 -24.82
CA LEU A 471 32.55 11.42 -26.04
C LEU A 471 31.60 12.35 -26.78
N ASN A 472 30.31 12.02 -26.87
CA ASN A 472 29.30 12.83 -27.55
C ASN A 472 28.98 14.13 -26.79
N GLN A 473 29.13 14.16 -25.45
CA GLN A 473 28.96 15.38 -24.64
C GLN A 473 30.14 16.34 -24.76
N GLU A 474 31.37 15.84 -24.79
CA GLU A 474 32.56 16.66 -24.76
C GLU A 474 33.06 17.07 -26.17
N TYR A 475 32.79 16.25 -27.19
CA TYR A 475 33.35 16.42 -28.52
C TYR A 475 32.26 16.34 -29.59
N ARG A 476 32.38 17.19 -30.63
CA ARG A 476 31.60 17.08 -31.86
C ARG A 476 32.29 16.10 -32.80
N LEU A 477 31.96 14.81 -32.66
CA LEU A 477 32.57 13.75 -33.45
C LEU A 477 31.86 13.53 -34.78
N PHE A 478 32.62 13.07 -35.78
CA PHE A 478 32.03 12.59 -37.03
C PHE A 478 31.53 11.16 -36.88
N PRO A 479 30.36 10.82 -37.45
CA PRO A 479 29.91 9.44 -37.48
C PRO A 479 30.94 8.56 -38.21
N PHE A 480 31.54 7.62 -37.51
CA PHE A 480 32.50 6.69 -38.08
C PHE A 480 31.91 5.28 -38.05
N GLN A 481 31.57 4.75 -39.24
CA GLN A 481 31.03 3.38 -39.36
C GLN A 481 32.19 2.41 -39.55
N ILE A 482 32.27 1.42 -38.67
CA ILE A 482 33.24 0.33 -38.71
C ILE A 482 32.56 -0.89 -39.31
N ALA A 483 33.13 -1.43 -40.40
CA ALA A 483 32.52 -2.53 -41.16
C ALA A 483 32.44 -3.83 -40.35
N GLN A 484 33.43 -4.10 -39.49
CA GLN A 484 33.49 -5.30 -38.66
C GLN A 484 34.17 -4.97 -37.33
N VAL A 485 33.46 -5.27 -36.23
CA VAL A 485 33.96 -5.19 -34.84
C VAL A 485 33.89 -6.57 -34.27
N ASP A 486 35.01 -7.07 -33.75
CA ASP A 486 35.09 -8.36 -33.11
C ASP A 486 35.14 -8.19 -31.58
N THR A 487 34.43 -9.04 -30.87
CA THR A 487 34.40 -9.05 -29.39
C THR A 487 35.30 -10.18 -28.88
N LEU A 488 36.23 -9.85 -27.99
CA LEU A 488 37.01 -10.82 -27.22
C LEU A 488 36.35 -11.00 -25.85
N PRO A 489 35.67 -12.13 -25.57
CA PRO A 489 34.97 -12.35 -24.31
C PRO A 489 35.90 -12.18 -23.11
N GLY A 490 35.50 -11.30 -22.15
CA GLY A 490 36.29 -11.01 -20.96
C GLY A 490 37.48 -10.06 -21.15
N VAL A 491 37.77 -9.64 -22.39
CA VAL A 491 38.90 -8.72 -22.71
C VAL A 491 38.41 -7.37 -23.20
N GLY A 492 37.60 -7.35 -24.30
CA GLY A 492 37.14 -6.10 -24.87
C GLY A 492 36.70 -6.22 -26.34
N LEU A 493 36.78 -5.10 -27.06
CA LEU A 493 36.41 -4.96 -28.48
C LEU A 493 37.64 -4.63 -29.32
N PHE A 494 37.69 -5.11 -30.55
CA PHE A 494 38.69 -4.64 -31.49
C PHE A 494 38.16 -4.57 -32.91
N ALA A 495 38.76 -3.72 -33.72
CA ALA A 495 38.55 -3.65 -35.16
C ALA A 495 39.87 -3.41 -35.90
N LYS A 496 39.93 -3.87 -37.15
CA LYS A 496 41.02 -3.58 -38.05
C LYS A 496 40.57 -2.59 -39.13
N ILE A 497 41.19 -1.43 -39.20
CA ILE A 497 40.87 -0.35 -40.15
C ILE A 497 42.15 -0.05 -40.91
N GLU A 498 42.18 -0.21 -42.24
CA GLU A 498 43.35 0.03 -43.07
C GLU A 498 44.66 -0.59 -42.52
N ASP A 499 44.60 -1.88 -42.13
CA ASP A 499 45.71 -2.62 -41.52
C ASP A 499 46.16 -2.16 -40.11
N VAL A 500 45.52 -1.14 -39.54
CA VAL A 500 45.75 -0.70 -38.16
C VAL A 500 44.72 -1.35 -37.23
N ARG A 501 45.20 -1.98 -36.15
CA ARG A 501 44.35 -2.56 -35.12
C ARG A 501 44.00 -1.54 -34.05
N TYR A 502 42.72 -1.29 -33.88
CA TYR A 502 42.18 -0.50 -32.78
C TYR A 502 41.51 -1.43 -31.79
N GLU A 503 41.75 -1.22 -30.52
CA GLU A 503 41.26 -2.10 -29.47
C GLU A 503 40.84 -1.29 -28.25
N VAL A 504 39.70 -1.69 -27.64
CA VAL A 504 39.27 -1.23 -26.32
C VAL A 504 39.26 -2.42 -25.37
N SER A 505 40.00 -2.36 -24.29
CA SER A 505 40.13 -3.44 -23.34
C SER A 505 40.09 -2.99 -21.90
N GLY A 506 39.70 -3.89 -21.01
CA GLY A 506 39.92 -3.76 -19.58
C GLY A 506 41.42 -3.88 -19.24
N MET A 507 41.71 -3.84 -17.94
CA MET A 507 43.09 -3.93 -17.45
C MET A 507 43.56 -5.38 -17.35
N GLU A 508 44.28 -5.82 -18.38
CA GLU A 508 44.99 -7.11 -18.34
C GLU A 508 46.42 -6.98 -17.73
N THR A 509 46.71 -7.83 -16.79
CA THR A 509 48.04 -7.83 -16.08
C THR A 509 49.22 -8.03 -17.05
N SER A 510 49.02 -8.78 -18.15
CA SER A 510 50.02 -9.02 -19.18
C SER A 510 50.39 -7.76 -19.96
N ARG A 511 49.51 -6.79 -20.10
CA ARG A 511 49.71 -5.56 -20.88
C ARG A 511 50.27 -4.41 -20.04
N ILE A 512 50.15 -4.46 -18.72
CA ILE A 512 50.74 -3.44 -17.83
C ILE A 512 52.25 -3.30 -18.01
N GLN A 513 52.92 -4.38 -18.34
CA GLN A 513 54.39 -4.37 -18.60
C GLN A 513 54.81 -3.54 -19.81
N ARG A 514 53.89 -3.22 -20.71
CA ARG A 514 54.12 -2.41 -21.92
C ARG A 514 53.88 -0.90 -21.72
N LEU A 515 53.33 -0.52 -20.56
CA LEU A 515 53.04 0.86 -20.24
C LEU A 515 54.27 1.64 -19.80
N SER A 516 54.35 2.90 -20.13
CA SER A 516 55.36 3.81 -19.61
C SER A 516 55.18 3.98 -18.08
N LYS A 517 56.24 4.43 -17.39
CA LYS A 517 56.15 4.69 -15.94
C LYS A 517 55.04 5.70 -15.61
N GLU A 518 54.81 6.70 -16.45
CA GLU A 518 53.77 7.70 -16.28
C GLU A 518 52.39 7.08 -16.45
N GLN A 519 52.21 6.25 -17.48
CA GLN A 519 50.96 5.52 -17.72
C GLN A 519 50.61 4.54 -16.60
N VAL A 520 51.60 3.82 -16.07
CA VAL A 520 51.42 2.93 -14.91
C VAL A 520 51.02 3.73 -13.67
N SER A 521 51.63 4.88 -13.41
CA SER A 521 51.28 5.75 -12.29
C SER A 521 49.83 6.24 -12.39
N LEU A 522 49.39 6.62 -13.60
CA LEU A 522 48.02 7.06 -13.86
C LEU A 522 47.03 5.92 -13.61
N VAL A 523 47.27 4.74 -14.18
CA VAL A 523 46.41 3.57 -14.00
C VAL A 523 46.29 3.23 -12.52
N LYS A 524 47.39 3.27 -11.78
CA LYS A 524 47.35 3.04 -10.32
C LYS A 524 46.53 4.10 -9.59
N SER A 525 46.67 5.37 -9.96
CA SER A 525 45.87 6.42 -9.32
C SER A 525 44.35 6.25 -9.59
N PHE A 526 43.95 5.75 -10.77
CA PHE A 526 42.57 5.42 -11.05
C PHE A 526 42.09 4.21 -10.25
N GLN A 527 42.94 3.19 -10.06
CA GLN A 527 42.65 2.04 -9.18
C GLN A 527 42.43 2.47 -7.72
N GLU A 528 43.32 3.35 -7.21
CA GLU A 528 43.22 3.86 -5.84
C GLU A 528 41.96 4.67 -5.60
N LYS A 529 41.45 5.34 -6.66
CA LYS A 529 40.12 6.01 -6.65
C LYS A 529 38.94 5.03 -6.78
N GLY A 530 39.20 3.74 -6.97
CA GLY A 530 38.14 2.70 -7.14
C GLY A 530 37.44 2.77 -8.49
N LEU A 531 38.09 3.32 -9.54
CA LEU A 531 37.51 3.43 -10.88
C LEU A 531 37.66 2.11 -11.65
N SER A 532 36.66 1.80 -12.47
CA SER A 532 36.76 0.77 -13.53
C SER A 532 37.57 1.35 -14.67
N ILE A 533 38.65 0.70 -15.08
CA ILE A 533 39.59 1.23 -16.04
C ILE A 533 39.35 0.63 -17.41
N VAL A 534 39.26 1.48 -18.42
CA VAL A 534 39.19 1.11 -19.84
C VAL A 534 40.33 1.76 -20.58
N LEU A 535 41.03 0.97 -21.39
CA LEU A 535 42.22 1.35 -22.15
C LEU A 535 41.91 1.29 -23.63
N PHE A 536 42.23 2.36 -24.37
CA PHE A 536 42.11 2.44 -25.83
C PHE A 536 43.48 2.35 -26.47
N TRP A 537 43.64 1.42 -27.40
CA TRP A 537 44.89 1.09 -28.05
C TRP A 537 44.83 1.27 -29.56
N LYS A 538 45.93 1.76 -30.14
CA LYS A 538 46.19 1.74 -31.59
C LYS A 538 47.41 0.84 -31.83
N ASN A 539 47.21 -0.36 -32.37
CA ASN A 539 48.17 -1.48 -32.40
C ASN A 539 48.59 -1.85 -30.97
N GLU A 540 49.87 -1.60 -30.60
CA GLU A 540 50.39 -1.90 -29.25
C GLU A 540 50.63 -0.64 -28.41
N GLU A 541 50.22 0.51 -28.89
CA GLU A 541 50.42 1.80 -28.23
C GLU A 541 49.14 2.25 -27.53
N LEU A 542 49.24 2.58 -26.22
CA LEU A 542 48.12 3.14 -25.45
C LEU A 542 47.84 4.55 -25.90
N LYS A 543 46.63 4.82 -26.39
CA LYS A 543 46.13 6.10 -26.85
C LYS A 543 45.18 6.79 -25.89
N GLY A 544 44.49 6.04 -25.05
CA GLY A 544 43.57 6.63 -24.05
C GLY A 544 43.36 5.75 -22.85
N CYS A 545 43.14 6.38 -21.71
CA CYS A 545 42.76 5.72 -20.46
C CYS A 545 41.53 6.43 -19.90
N PHE A 546 40.49 5.66 -19.66
CA PHE A 546 39.21 6.15 -19.13
C PHE A 546 38.91 5.45 -17.80
N GLY A 547 38.62 6.24 -16.76
CA GLY A 547 38.18 5.80 -15.47
C GLY A 547 36.67 5.99 -15.32
N LEU A 548 35.97 4.89 -15.11
CA LEU A 548 34.51 4.90 -14.99
C LEU A 548 34.11 4.59 -13.55
N LYS A 549 33.06 5.26 -13.08
CA LYS A 549 32.46 5.03 -11.77
C LYS A 549 30.95 5.04 -11.88
N ASP A 550 30.29 4.20 -11.11
CA ASP A 550 28.86 4.32 -10.88
C ASP A 550 28.63 5.49 -9.91
N THR A 551 28.08 6.58 -10.43
CA THR A 551 27.95 7.83 -9.70
C THR A 551 26.85 7.76 -8.64
N LEU A 552 27.08 8.44 -7.50
CA LEU A 552 26.12 8.49 -6.41
C LEU A 552 24.87 9.27 -6.81
N LYS A 553 23.73 8.85 -6.26
CA LYS A 553 22.50 9.65 -6.31
C LYS A 553 22.69 10.94 -5.53
N SER A 554 22.08 12.02 -6.02
CA SER A 554 22.11 13.31 -5.34
C SER A 554 21.61 13.20 -3.90
N ASN A 555 22.26 13.89 -2.96
CA ASN A 555 21.91 13.92 -1.55
C ASN A 555 22.05 12.59 -0.75
N SER A 556 22.64 11.52 -1.28
CA SER A 556 22.81 10.24 -0.59
C SER A 556 23.43 10.39 0.80
N ARG A 557 24.48 11.22 0.94
CA ARG A 557 25.14 11.51 2.23
C ARG A 557 24.20 12.13 3.25
N ASN A 558 23.39 13.11 2.83
CA ASN A 558 22.44 13.78 3.74
C ASN A 558 21.33 12.84 4.20
N ILE A 559 20.89 11.95 3.31
CA ILE A 559 19.85 10.97 3.57
C ILE A 559 20.37 9.93 4.57
N VAL A 560 21.57 9.38 4.34
CA VAL A 560 22.24 8.44 5.25
C VAL A 560 22.38 9.05 6.63
N SER A 561 22.93 10.27 6.73
CA SER A 561 23.07 10.99 8.00
C SER A 561 21.73 11.23 8.70
N ALA A 562 20.65 11.49 7.94
CA ALA A 562 19.31 11.67 8.51
C ALA A 562 18.72 10.36 9.08
N LEU A 563 19.01 9.22 8.46
CA LEU A 563 18.60 7.89 8.94
C LEU A 563 19.40 7.49 10.19
N GLN A 564 20.71 7.70 10.18
CA GLN A 564 21.59 7.44 11.33
C GLN A 564 21.18 8.27 12.56
N ARG A 565 20.83 9.56 12.37
CA ARG A 565 20.30 10.43 13.44
C ARG A 565 18.99 9.91 14.04
N LYS A 566 18.21 9.11 13.31
CA LYS A 566 17.02 8.42 13.83
C LYS A 566 17.34 7.12 14.57
N GLY A 567 18.61 6.79 14.75
CA GLY A 567 19.07 5.57 15.46
C GLY A 567 19.04 4.31 14.59
N ILE A 568 19.08 4.44 13.27
CA ILE A 568 19.12 3.33 12.34
C ILE A 568 20.60 3.10 11.96
N SER A 569 21.14 1.92 12.27
CA SER A 569 22.47 1.50 11.77
C SER A 569 22.36 1.20 10.28
N ILE A 570 23.33 1.66 9.50
CA ILE A 570 23.36 1.44 8.05
C ILE A 570 24.64 0.71 7.67
N GLU A 571 24.49 -0.35 6.87
CA GLU A 571 25.61 -1.15 6.34
C GLU A 571 25.43 -1.35 4.84
N ILE A 572 26.53 -1.23 4.05
CA ILE A 572 26.52 -1.50 2.61
C ILE A 572 26.83 -2.97 2.36
N LEU A 573 26.00 -3.63 1.51
CA LEU A 573 26.28 -4.99 1.01
C LEU A 573 26.43 -4.93 -0.51
N SER A 574 27.61 -5.26 -1.04
CA SER A 574 27.87 -5.20 -2.48
C SER A 574 28.64 -6.41 -3.00
N GLY A 575 28.37 -6.79 -4.24
CA GLY A 575 29.17 -7.77 -4.98
C GLY A 575 30.47 -7.22 -5.56
N ASP A 576 30.67 -5.90 -5.54
CA ASP A 576 31.82 -5.23 -6.10
C ASP A 576 33.09 -5.45 -5.24
N HIS A 577 34.23 -5.12 -5.83
CA HIS A 577 35.51 -5.21 -5.14
C HIS A 577 35.66 -4.15 -4.03
N GLU A 578 36.50 -4.45 -3.05
CA GLU A 578 36.62 -3.71 -1.79
C GLU A 578 36.88 -2.20 -2.01
N ALA A 579 37.84 -1.84 -2.87
CA ALA A 579 38.17 -0.41 -3.12
C ALA A 579 36.99 0.41 -3.61
N ALA A 580 36.14 -0.15 -4.48
CA ALA A 580 34.96 0.53 -4.99
C ALA A 580 33.89 0.72 -3.90
N VAL A 581 33.68 -0.28 -3.05
CA VAL A 581 32.70 -0.21 -1.96
C VAL A 581 33.18 0.73 -0.86
N ALA A 582 34.47 0.66 -0.49
CA ALA A 582 35.07 1.55 0.50
C ALA A 582 35.00 3.03 0.08
N SER A 583 35.27 3.34 -1.21
CA SER A 583 35.15 4.69 -1.75
C SER A 583 33.72 5.24 -1.61
N VAL A 584 32.71 4.44 -1.93
CA VAL A 584 31.30 4.82 -1.78
C VAL A 584 30.94 5.00 -0.31
N ALA A 585 31.30 4.05 0.57
CA ALA A 585 31.04 4.11 2.00
C ALA A 585 31.59 5.39 2.64
N TYR A 586 32.84 5.73 2.33
CA TYR A 586 33.47 6.98 2.78
C TYR A 586 32.72 8.22 2.28
N GLU A 587 32.36 8.25 1.00
CA GLU A 587 31.69 9.39 0.36
C GLU A 587 30.31 9.66 0.96
N VAL A 588 29.54 8.60 1.29
CA VAL A 588 28.21 8.73 1.90
C VAL A 588 28.22 8.77 3.43
N GLY A 589 29.36 8.50 4.09
CA GLY A 589 29.50 8.52 5.55
C GLY A 589 28.92 7.28 6.22
N ILE A 590 29.17 6.09 5.65
CA ILE A 590 28.81 4.79 6.23
C ILE A 590 30.10 4.06 6.64
N ASP A 591 30.22 3.68 7.91
CA ASP A 591 31.41 3.02 8.44
C ASP A 591 31.40 1.51 8.20
N GLU A 592 30.22 0.88 8.14
CA GLU A 592 30.06 -0.56 7.98
C GLU A 592 29.77 -0.92 6.52
N TYR A 593 30.62 -1.74 5.90
CA TYR A 593 30.41 -2.25 4.54
C TYR A 593 31.00 -3.65 4.35
N ARG A 594 30.44 -4.40 3.39
CA ARG A 594 30.99 -5.69 2.93
C ARG A 594 30.99 -5.74 1.42
N SER A 595 32.09 -6.24 0.86
CA SER A 595 32.39 -6.31 -0.57
C SER A 595 32.50 -7.76 -1.05
N GLY A 596 32.47 -7.97 -2.37
CA GLY A 596 32.68 -9.29 -2.99
C GLY A 596 31.60 -10.33 -2.64
N LEU A 597 30.38 -9.90 -2.30
CA LEU A 597 29.31 -10.78 -1.83
C LEU A 597 28.52 -11.39 -2.99
N LEU A 598 28.27 -12.68 -2.92
CA LEU A 598 27.26 -13.34 -3.75
C LEU A 598 25.85 -13.09 -3.19
N PRO A 599 24.78 -13.23 -4.00
CA PRO A 599 23.40 -13.05 -3.54
C PRO A 599 23.04 -13.91 -2.31
N ALA A 600 23.54 -15.13 -2.24
CA ALA A 600 23.35 -16.02 -1.09
C ALA A 600 24.03 -15.52 0.19
N ASP A 601 25.23 -14.88 0.07
CA ASP A 601 25.93 -14.30 1.22
C ASP A 601 25.17 -13.12 1.79
N LYS A 602 24.62 -12.23 0.94
CA LYS A 602 23.76 -11.13 1.39
C LYS A 602 22.57 -11.65 2.22
N ALA A 603 21.90 -12.69 1.74
CA ALA A 603 20.78 -13.30 2.47
C ALA A 603 21.20 -13.90 3.82
N ARG A 604 22.38 -14.54 3.89
CA ARG A 604 22.95 -15.11 5.13
C ARG A 604 23.25 -14.01 6.15
N ILE A 605 23.91 -12.93 5.74
CA ILE A 605 24.23 -11.78 6.59
C ILE A 605 22.96 -11.17 7.18
N ILE A 606 21.91 -10.98 6.36
CA ILE A 606 20.61 -10.47 6.80
C ILE A 606 20.00 -11.41 7.84
N ALA A 607 20.03 -12.74 7.60
CA ALA A 607 19.50 -13.73 8.54
C ALA A 607 20.22 -13.73 9.89
N GLU A 608 21.53 -13.48 9.89
CA GLU A 608 22.33 -13.35 11.13
C GLU A 608 21.96 -12.06 11.89
N ALA A 609 21.81 -10.94 11.19
CA ALA A 609 21.44 -9.66 11.78
C ALA A 609 20.01 -9.65 12.36
N GLN A 610 19.07 -10.41 11.79
CA GLN A 610 17.71 -10.56 12.31
C GLN A 610 17.63 -11.10 13.74
N LYS A 611 18.66 -11.84 14.19
CA LYS A 611 18.76 -12.33 15.58
C LYS A 611 18.91 -11.20 16.60
N LEU A 612 19.40 -10.04 16.16
CA LEU A 612 19.65 -8.86 16.99
C LEU A 612 18.51 -7.83 16.93
N GLY A 613 17.59 -7.94 15.97
CA GLY A 613 16.47 -7.02 15.82
C GLY A 613 15.91 -6.99 14.41
N ALA A 614 14.90 -6.16 14.19
CA ALA A 614 14.27 -6.03 12.88
C ALA A 614 15.23 -5.36 11.87
N VAL A 615 15.35 -5.98 10.70
CA VAL A 615 16.30 -5.62 9.65
C VAL A 615 15.56 -5.24 8.38
N GLY A 616 15.95 -4.10 7.80
CA GLY A 616 15.55 -3.69 6.45
C GLY A 616 16.66 -3.98 5.43
N PHE A 617 16.27 -4.28 4.20
CA PHE A 617 17.16 -4.33 3.05
C PHE A 617 16.57 -3.53 1.90
N ALA A 618 17.37 -2.66 1.27
CA ALA A 618 17.02 -1.91 0.09
C ALA A 618 17.97 -2.23 -1.06
N GLY A 619 17.42 -2.63 -2.21
CA GLY A 619 18.15 -3.03 -3.41
C GLY A 619 17.37 -2.80 -4.69
N ASP A 620 17.98 -2.99 -5.86
CA ASP A 620 17.35 -2.84 -7.17
C ASP A 620 16.49 -4.06 -7.59
N GLY A 621 16.65 -5.18 -6.91
CA GLY A 621 15.81 -6.37 -6.98
C GLY A 621 16.18 -7.42 -8.01
N ILE A 622 17.02 -7.15 -8.99
CA ILE A 622 17.39 -8.15 -10.01
C ILE A 622 18.35 -9.20 -9.42
N ASN A 623 19.42 -8.72 -8.80
CA ASN A 623 20.44 -9.57 -8.22
C ASN A 623 20.21 -9.87 -6.73
N ASP A 624 19.33 -9.11 -6.09
CA ASP A 624 19.14 -9.10 -4.64
C ASP A 624 17.87 -9.82 -4.17
N ALA A 625 17.14 -10.51 -5.06
CA ALA A 625 15.91 -11.21 -4.72
C ALA A 625 16.01 -12.11 -3.47
N PRO A 626 17.08 -12.92 -3.27
CA PRO A 626 17.23 -13.71 -2.04
C PRO A 626 17.37 -12.86 -0.76
N ALA A 627 18.03 -11.71 -0.86
CA ALA A 627 18.22 -10.76 0.24
C ALA A 627 16.90 -10.03 0.58
N LEU A 628 16.18 -9.59 -0.44
CA LEU A 628 14.84 -8.96 -0.31
C LEU A 628 13.86 -9.91 0.38
N VAL A 629 13.75 -11.15 -0.08
CA VAL A 629 12.83 -12.13 0.52
C VAL A 629 13.20 -12.44 1.98
N LYS A 630 14.47 -12.37 2.33
CA LYS A 630 14.95 -12.70 3.68
C LYS A 630 14.75 -11.59 4.69
N ALA A 631 14.83 -10.33 4.30
CA ALA A 631 14.72 -9.18 5.20
C ALA A 631 13.32 -9.09 5.88
N ASP A 632 13.28 -8.49 7.08
CA ASP A 632 12.00 -8.20 7.74
C ASP A 632 11.20 -7.14 6.98
N LEU A 633 11.88 -6.15 6.43
CA LEU A 633 11.34 -5.19 5.48
C LEU A 633 12.20 -5.17 4.22
N SER A 634 11.61 -5.56 3.12
CA SER A 634 12.22 -5.46 1.80
C SER A 634 11.76 -4.19 1.08
N ILE A 635 12.73 -3.44 0.53
CA ILE A 635 12.51 -2.19 -0.19
C ILE A 635 13.15 -2.33 -1.57
N ALA A 636 12.33 -2.36 -2.62
CA ALA A 636 12.81 -2.31 -4.00
C ALA A 636 12.94 -0.86 -4.46
N MET A 637 14.13 -0.53 -4.98
CA MET A 637 14.43 0.78 -5.57
C MET A 637 14.14 0.68 -7.07
N SER A 638 12.87 0.90 -7.47
CA SER A 638 12.43 0.63 -8.84
C SER A 638 12.85 1.75 -9.79
N THR A 639 13.68 1.38 -10.76
CA THR A 639 13.85 2.15 -11.99
C THR A 639 13.07 1.54 -13.17
N GLY A 640 12.26 0.48 -12.93
CA GLY A 640 11.32 -0.03 -13.91
C GLY A 640 11.30 -1.54 -14.21
N THR A 641 11.94 -2.39 -13.41
CA THR A 641 11.88 -3.85 -13.67
C THR A 641 10.80 -4.55 -12.84
N ASP A 642 9.95 -5.34 -13.50
CA ASP A 642 8.76 -5.98 -12.92
C ASP A 642 9.07 -6.98 -11.78
N ILE A 643 10.26 -7.64 -11.79
CA ILE A 643 10.64 -8.69 -10.82
C ILE A 643 10.91 -8.12 -9.43
N ALA A 644 11.53 -6.94 -9.34
CA ALA A 644 11.81 -6.27 -8.07
C ALA A 644 10.52 -5.85 -7.35
N ILE A 645 9.56 -5.36 -8.13
CA ILE A 645 8.24 -4.93 -7.64
C ILE A 645 7.48 -6.12 -7.03
N GLU A 646 7.60 -7.33 -7.61
CA GLU A 646 6.87 -8.50 -7.16
C GLU A 646 7.43 -9.10 -5.86
N SER A 647 8.72 -8.92 -5.58
CA SER A 647 9.41 -9.57 -4.45
C SER A 647 9.44 -8.73 -3.16
N ALA A 648 9.30 -7.41 -3.23
CA ALA A 648 9.47 -6.51 -2.10
C ALA A 648 8.16 -6.18 -1.37
N ASP A 649 8.26 -5.90 -0.05
CA ASP A 649 7.16 -5.37 0.78
C ASP A 649 6.82 -3.92 0.42
N VAL A 650 7.83 -3.15 -0.01
CA VAL A 650 7.72 -1.75 -0.39
C VAL A 650 8.52 -1.51 -1.67
N THR A 651 7.92 -0.80 -2.62
CA THR A 651 8.59 -0.32 -3.83
C THR A 651 8.69 1.20 -3.80
N VAL A 652 9.90 1.72 -3.95
CA VAL A 652 10.17 3.15 -4.09
C VAL A 652 10.27 3.48 -5.58
N MET A 653 9.34 4.27 -6.08
CA MET A 653 9.34 4.71 -7.48
C MET A 653 10.48 5.70 -7.74
N ALA A 654 10.98 5.72 -8.98
CA ALA A 654 12.11 6.56 -9.41
C ALA A 654 13.43 6.33 -8.63
N GLY A 655 13.49 5.32 -7.76
CA GLY A 655 14.70 4.96 -7.04
C GLY A 655 15.26 6.03 -6.08
N ASP A 656 14.42 6.98 -5.63
CA ASP A 656 14.85 8.07 -4.73
C ASP A 656 15.08 7.56 -3.29
N LEU A 657 16.33 7.56 -2.85
CA LEU A 657 16.73 7.10 -1.52
C LEU A 657 16.05 7.89 -0.37
N SER A 658 15.68 9.17 -0.59
CA SER A 658 15.01 10.01 0.40
C SER A 658 13.65 9.44 0.84
N LYS A 659 13.00 8.68 -0.03
CA LYS A 659 11.70 8.04 0.23
C LYS A 659 11.77 6.98 1.32
N ILE A 660 12.94 6.37 1.57
CA ILE A 660 13.13 5.44 2.70
C ILE A 660 12.92 6.16 4.03
N GLY A 661 13.52 7.36 4.17
CA GLY A 661 13.33 8.19 5.37
C GLY A 661 11.88 8.64 5.55
N GLU A 662 11.17 8.88 4.45
CA GLU A 662 9.76 9.24 4.44
C GLU A 662 8.84 8.06 4.75
N LEU A 663 9.14 6.87 4.20
CA LEU A 663 8.46 5.61 4.55
C LEU A 663 8.48 5.37 6.06
N ILE A 664 9.65 5.46 6.68
CA ILE A 664 9.82 5.26 8.12
C ILE A 664 9.03 6.31 8.92
N ARG A 665 8.99 7.55 8.45
CA ARG A 665 8.20 8.61 9.06
C ARG A 665 6.69 8.35 8.97
N ILE A 666 6.19 7.99 7.78
CA ILE A 666 4.78 7.66 7.56
C ILE A 666 4.39 6.44 8.39
N SER A 667 5.21 5.39 8.39
CA SER A 667 5.04 4.21 9.23
C SER A 667 4.94 4.57 10.71
N GLY A 668 5.89 5.37 11.22
CA GLY A 668 5.90 5.82 12.62
C GLY A 668 4.64 6.59 13.02
N GLN A 669 4.17 7.49 12.16
CA GLN A 669 2.93 8.25 12.37
C GLN A 669 1.70 7.32 12.34
N THR A 670 1.62 6.43 11.36
CA THR A 670 0.50 5.49 11.20
C THR A 670 0.38 4.56 12.41
N VAL A 671 1.48 3.93 12.81
CA VAL A 671 1.47 3.01 13.98
C VAL A 671 1.19 3.74 15.28
N ARG A 672 1.67 5.00 15.44
CA ARG A 672 1.30 5.82 16.61
C ARG A 672 -0.20 6.10 16.64
N THR A 673 -0.79 6.47 15.51
CA THR A 673 -2.23 6.70 15.40
C THR A 673 -3.03 5.43 15.68
N MET A 674 -2.59 4.28 15.16
CA MET A 674 -3.20 2.97 15.46
C MET A 674 -3.23 2.69 16.96
N ASN A 675 -2.10 2.87 17.65
CA ASN A 675 -2.00 2.63 19.09
C ASN A 675 -2.86 3.62 19.91
N GLN A 676 -2.92 4.90 19.51
CA GLN A 676 -3.79 5.88 20.13
C GLN A 676 -5.27 5.52 19.96
N ASN A 677 -5.66 5.15 18.74
CA ASN A 677 -7.03 4.74 18.46
C ASN A 677 -7.42 3.50 19.28
N LEU A 678 -6.53 2.51 19.37
CA LEU A 678 -6.74 1.31 20.21
C LEU A 678 -6.89 1.68 21.69
N PHE A 679 -6.00 2.51 22.21
CA PHE A 679 -6.06 2.96 23.60
C PHE A 679 -7.42 3.60 23.91
N TRP A 680 -7.87 4.54 23.08
CA TRP A 680 -9.16 5.20 23.30
C TRP A 680 -10.34 4.24 23.10
N ALA A 681 -10.25 3.28 22.17
CA ALA A 681 -11.29 2.29 21.94
C ALA A 681 -11.48 1.32 23.12
N PHE A 682 -10.47 1.16 23.99
CA PHE A 682 -10.58 0.30 25.18
C PHE A 682 -10.85 1.06 26.47
N ILE A 683 -10.18 2.18 26.68
CA ILE A 683 -10.20 2.87 27.96
C ILE A 683 -11.60 3.34 28.35
N TYR A 684 -12.40 3.81 27.37
CA TYR A 684 -13.75 4.26 27.66
C TYR A 684 -14.64 3.08 28.14
N ASN A 685 -14.49 1.87 27.56
CA ASN A 685 -15.22 0.69 27.99
C ASN A 685 -14.83 0.29 29.42
N VAL A 686 -13.53 0.29 29.74
CA VAL A 686 -13.02 -0.05 31.08
C VAL A 686 -13.61 0.87 32.15
N ILE A 687 -13.76 2.15 31.83
CA ILE A 687 -14.35 3.14 32.77
C ILE A 687 -15.88 3.08 32.78
N ALA A 688 -16.51 2.95 31.61
CA ALA A 688 -17.95 3.08 31.48
C ALA A 688 -18.73 1.83 31.91
N ILE A 689 -18.16 0.62 31.75
CA ILE A 689 -18.84 -0.64 32.14
C ILE A 689 -19.16 -0.69 33.66
N PRO A 690 -18.22 -0.40 34.59
CA PRO A 690 -18.54 -0.36 36.01
C PRO A 690 -19.62 0.67 36.36
N ILE A 691 -19.56 1.86 35.72
CA ILE A 691 -20.57 2.91 35.91
C ILE A 691 -21.94 2.42 35.45
N ALA A 692 -22.00 1.82 34.25
CA ALA A 692 -23.22 1.24 33.69
C ALA A 692 -23.78 0.07 34.52
N ALA A 693 -22.91 -0.69 35.18
CA ALA A 693 -23.30 -1.73 36.12
C ALA A 693 -23.92 -1.21 37.43
N GLY A 694 -23.89 0.13 37.61
CA GLY A 694 -24.53 0.75 38.78
C GLY A 694 -23.60 0.92 39.98
N VAL A 695 -22.28 0.85 39.83
CA VAL A 695 -21.32 1.02 40.95
C VAL A 695 -21.43 2.40 41.61
N LEU A 696 -21.92 3.40 40.91
CA LEU A 696 -22.13 4.77 41.45
C LEU A 696 -23.57 4.99 41.95
N ILE A 697 -24.46 4.01 41.90
CA ILE A 697 -25.81 4.10 42.45
C ILE A 697 -25.70 3.82 43.95
N PRO A 698 -26.13 4.77 44.81
CA PRO A 698 -25.99 4.67 46.25
C PRO A 698 -26.83 3.54 46.84
#